data_6d48a625f05ddbe00bb696696fb5d1de
#
_entry.id   6d48a625f05ddbe00bb696696fb5d1de
#
_cell.length_a   1.000
_cell.length_b   1.000
_cell.length_c   1.000
_cell.angle_alpha   90.00
_cell.angle_beta   90.00
_cell.angle_gamma   90.00
#
_symmetry.space_group_name_H-M   'P 1'
#
loop_
_entity.id
_entity.type
_entity.pdbx_description
1 polymer ?
#
loop_
_entity_poly.entity_id
_entity_poly.type
_entity_poly.pdbx_seq_one_letter_code
_entity_poly.pdbx_strand_id
1 'polypeptide(L)'
;MPVKDHPSSPRQPAPGQSAPDQAASSARQTSPQAASGTAARKPATTPPSAIEPVTAPGVVPNVPLAPLAALEEAQLEWDDTAPQATDYGDVYFSIHDGRAETVHVFLDSNRLSERFRDWRGARPFVIGETGFGTGLNILCAAQRFLATAPAEARLHVISVEKHPMRAADLERALSAWPDLASLAKPLVAQWPAAVLGVHRLWLDERITLDLHFGDAVERLSRLEGGVDAWFLDGFSPSKNPQMWSPELFAAMAGVSRPTATFATFTAAGFVRRGLRAAGFVWRKVPGHGMKREMICGELDEPTAAARAELMGLDASPASGHAPMQEHAVRGALHPLRREQPWTQAPQPAPISRESHVAVLGAGIAGTSCAEALARRGVQVTLIDAEAPGARASGNRQGALYVKLAAETNPASRFQLAALQYSRRWLASLDPEQTLWSASGVLQLATSERERKRQQRFLDNHPLPEALLKPVSASEASRIAGSEIAFDGLFYPVAGWVRPSALCQHLAATPGIRFLQARIEAIQSLEAEESGATGNGAPRWQLQTSDGTSMEVDQLIVAQGEQTHLPEPLAHLPLQPIRGQVSEITVAAEHAALLPALDSVVCAGGYVSPYQRHADGSVTLSFGATFAPRDEDEAVREADHAANVAELRSALPAFVAAWEQARGIRLEDDDWQGRVAWRAASPDKSPLAGPAPDAAQWREDYAAMAFDAKKRVPQSSGAHLPGLWLSTAHGSRGFTTAPLCAELIASRLCGEPLPLERELAEHLHPGRRLIRDIVQRR
;
A
#
# COMPACT_ATOMS: atom_id res chain seq x y z
N MET A 1 -25.60 -7.38 -58.61
CA MET A 1 -25.23 -6.84 -59.94
C MET A 1 -25.35 -5.34 -59.89
N PRO A 2 -24.50 -4.58 -60.57
CA PRO A 2 -23.08 -4.79 -60.88
C PRO A 2 -22.19 -3.73 -60.22
N VAL A 3 -20.95 -4.02 -59.84
CA VAL A 3 -19.64 -4.08 -60.51
C VAL A 3 -19.26 -2.82 -61.31
N LYS A 4 -18.12 -2.25 -60.91
CA LYS A 4 -16.96 -1.78 -61.71
C LYS A 4 -16.18 -0.75 -60.90
N ASP A 5 -14.94 -0.69 -60.85
CA ASP A 5 -13.68 -1.26 -61.29
C ASP A 5 -12.58 -0.24 -60.88
N HIS A 6 -11.47 -0.77 -60.47
CA HIS A 6 -10.13 -0.14 -60.46
C HIS A 6 -9.68 0.37 -61.84
N PRO A 7 -8.53 1.09 -62.05
CA PRO A 7 -7.22 0.91 -61.42
C PRO A 7 -6.28 2.12 -61.32
N SER A 8 -5.14 1.90 -60.73
CA SER A 8 -3.72 2.09 -61.14
C SER A 8 -2.87 3.17 -60.47
N SER A 9 -1.91 2.68 -59.73
CA SER A 9 -0.54 3.28 -59.60
C SER A 9 0.21 3.15 -60.93
N PRO A 10 1.38 3.75 -61.18
CA PRO A 10 2.57 3.87 -60.33
C PRO A 10 3.52 5.08 -60.65
N ARG A 11 4.56 5.29 -59.84
CA ARG A 11 5.99 5.37 -60.17
C ARG A 11 6.81 6.29 -59.28
N GLN A 12 7.81 5.70 -58.68
CA GLN A 12 9.08 6.35 -58.33
C GLN A 12 9.92 6.61 -59.58
N PRO A 13 10.96 7.49 -59.55
CA PRO A 13 12.28 7.02 -59.16
C PRO A 13 13.18 8.02 -58.40
N ALA A 14 14.16 7.50 -57.69
CA ALA A 14 15.44 8.12 -57.35
C ALA A 14 16.44 7.90 -58.48
N PRO A 15 17.74 8.30 -58.46
CA PRO A 15 18.56 9.09 -57.50
C PRO A 15 19.51 10.10 -58.24
N GLY A 16 20.34 10.84 -57.48
CA GLY A 16 21.42 11.62 -58.11
C GLY A 16 22.33 12.35 -57.10
N GLN A 17 23.53 11.83 -57.03
CA GLN A 17 24.75 12.25 -56.35
C GLN A 17 25.25 13.65 -56.76
N SER A 18 25.96 14.34 -55.82
CA SER A 18 27.38 14.68 -55.92
C SER A 18 27.78 15.81 -54.94
N ALA A 19 28.81 15.54 -54.18
CA ALA A 19 29.77 16.51 -53.64
C ALA A 19 30.78 16.85 -54.78
N PRO A 20 31.79 17.75 -54.66
CA PRO A 20 32.58 18.09 -53.49
C PRO A 20 33.16 19.54 -53.49
N ASP A 21 33.99 19.75 -52.45
CA ASP A 21 35.29 20.48 -52.48
C ASP A 21 35.41 21.91 -51.95
N GLN A 22 36.24 21.98 -50.88
CA GLN A 22 37.56 22.65 -50.71
C GLN A 22 37.55 24.21 -50.73
N ALA A 23 38.28 24.91 -49.96
CA ALA A 23 39.61 24.86 -49.37
C ALA A 23 39.75 26.03 -48.40
N ALA A 24 40.39 25.90 -47.27
CA ALA A 24 41.81 26.06 -46.95
C ALA A 24 42.33 27.51 -46.83
N SER A 25 43.04 27.71 -45.78
CA SER A 25 44.36 28.35 -45.56
C SER A 25 44.30 29.48 -44.54
N SER A 26 45.11 29.53 -43.61
CA SER A 26 46.50 29.40 -43.20
C SER A 26 46.83 30.57 -42.26
N ALA A 27 47.31 30.32 -41.12
CA ALA A 27 48.65 30.23 -40.57
C ALA A 27 49.33 31.56 -40.18
N ARG A 28 49.91 31.57 -39.00
CA ARG A 28 51.27 31.87 -38.50
C ARG A 28 51.21 32.61 -37.16
N GLN A 29 51.61 31.95 -36.07
CA GLN A 29 52.94 31.96 -35.43
C GLN A 29 53.61 33.34 -35.29
N THR A 30 53.88 33.71 -34.02
CA THR A 30 55.23 33.92 -33.48
C THR A 30 55.20 34.29 -32.00
N SER A 31 55.94 33.54 -31.18
CA SER A 31 56.54 34.00 -29.93
C SER A 31 57.91 34.61 -30.25
N PRO A 32 58.56 35.42 -29.37
CA PRO A 32 59.29 34.87 -28.23
C PRO A 32 59.49 35.77 -26.97
N GLN A 33 59.80 35.13 -25.83
CA GLN A 33 60.77 35.41 -24.76
C GLN A 33 61.10 36.86 -24.35
N ALA A 34 61.24 37.29 -23.10
CA ALA A 34 61.87 36.72 -21.92
C ALA A 34 61.88 37.75 -20.77
N ALA A 35 61.99 37.25 -19.55
CA ALA A 35 62.79 37.69 -18.41
C ALA A 35 62.26 38.66 -17.35
N SER A 36 62.20 38.10 -16.16
CA SER A 36 62.64 38.55 -14.82
C SER A 36 61.85 39.60 -14.04
N GLY A 37 61.50 39.23 -12.80
CA GLY A 37 61.23 40.22 -11.73
C GLY A 37 60.31 39.67 -10.65
N THR A 38 60.89 39.10 -9.64
CA THR A 38 60.35 38.70 -8.34
C THR A 38 59.58 39.81 -7.62
N ALA A 39 58.30 39.51 -7.22
CA ALA A 39 57.77 40.05 -5.93
C ALA A 39 56.48 39.25 -5.60
N ALA A 40 56.50 38.53 -4.49
CA ALA A 40 55.38 37.81 -3.93
C ALA A 40 54.26 38.81 -3.51
N ARG A 41 53.13 38.71 -4.16
CA ARG A 41 51.84 39.25 -3.69
C ARG A 41 50.93 38.09 -3.32
N LYS A 42 50.50 38.04 -2.03
CA LYS A 42 49.40 37.18 -1.56
C LYS A 42 48.21 37.35 -2.44
N PRO A 43 47.50 36.23 -2.85
CA PRO A 43 46.24 36.36 -3.54
C PRO A 43 45.19 36.90 -2.56
N ALA A 44 44.49 37.93 -3.00
CA ALA A 44 43.31 38.44 -2.34
C ALA A 44 42.26 37.36 -2.26
N THR A 45 41.78 37.10 -1.05
CA THR A 45 40.59 36.26 -0.82
C THR A 45 39.38 36.96 -1.44
N THR A 46 38.89 36.41 -2.54
CA THR A 46 37.56 36.72 -3.05
C THR A 46 36.56 36.39 -1.96
N PRO A 47 35.62 37.27 -1.59
CA PRO A 47 34.56 36.92 -0.66
C PRO A 47 33.76 35.79 -1.29
N PRO A 48 33.27 34.81 -0.47
CA PRO A 48 32.44 33.74 -0.99
C PRO A 48 31.24 34.39 -1.71
N SER A 49 31.03 33.97 -2.97
CA SER A 49 29.86 34.33 -3.74
C SER A 49 28.62 34.16 -2.88
N ALA A 50 27.76 35.18 -2.92
CA ALA A 50 26.46 35.16 -2.26
C ALA A 50 25.82 33.79 -2.51
N ILE A 51 25.47 33.12 -1.43
CA ILE A 51 24.63 31.91 -1.47
C ILE A 51 23.37 32.37 -2.21
N GLU A 52 23.16 31.82 -3.40
CA GLU A 52 21.88 31.99 -4.07
C GLU A 52 20.80 31.61 -3.06
N PRO A 53 19.74 32.42 -2.92
CA PRO A 53 18.67 32.08 -2.01
C PRO A 53 18.15 30.72 -2.46
N VAL A 54 18.29 29.71 -1.58
CA VAL A 54 17.61 28.42 -1.73
C VAL A 54 16.17 28.79 -2.01
N THR A 55 15.73 28.57 -3.23
CA THR A 55 14.33 28.73 -3.61
C THR A 55 13.53 28.02 -2.52
N ALA A 56 12.62 28.74 -1.90
CA ALA A 56 11.72 28.19 -0.88
C ALA A 56 11.35 26.76 -1.33
N PRO A 57 11.34 25.75 -0.43
CA PRO A 57 10.90 24.42 -0.79
C PRO A 57 9.48 24.57 -1.32
N GLY A 58 9.42 24.96 -2.58
CA GLY A 58 8.22 25.10 -3.35
C GLY A 58 7.70 23.70 -3.54
N VAL A 59 6.40 23.54 -3.38
CA VAL A 59 5.61 22.51 -4.03
C VAL A 59 6.47 21.30 -4.39
N VAL A 60 6.37 20.21 -3.61
CA VAL A 60 6.90 18.94 -4.14
C VAL A 60 6.30 18.84 -5.53
N PRO A 61 7.12 18.89 -6.60
CA PRO A 61 6.58 18.80 -7.94
C PRO A 61 5.70 17.55 -7.96
N ASN A 62 4.63 17.60 -8.72
CA ASN A 62 3.87 16.40 -9.05
C ASN A 62 4.84 15.44 -9.73
N VAL A 63 5.57 14.67 -8.92
CA VAL A 63 6.51 13.67 -9.44
C VAL A 63 5.63 12.58 -10.01
N PRO A 64 5.67 12.35 -11.32
CA PRO A 64 4.88 11.31 -11.93
C PRO A 64 5.08 9.99 -11.18
N LEU A 65 4.03 9.21 -11.04
CA LEU A 65 4.14 7.88 -10.46
C LEU A 65 5.19 7.09 -11.26
N ALA A 66 6.23 6.63 -10.58
CA ALA A 66 7.23 5.78 -11.21
C ALA A 66 6.59 4.48 -11.74
N PRO A 67 7.09 3.89 -12.83
CA PRO A 67 6.68 2.57 -13.28
C PRO A 67 6.78 1.54 -12.16
N LEU A 68 5.98 0.48 -12.26
CA LEU A 68 6.15 -0.70 -11.41
C LEU A 68 7.43 -1.40 -11.86
N ALA A 69 8.48 -1.37 -11.04
CA ALA A 69 9.77 -1.94 -11.39
C ALA A 69 10.39 -2.66 -10.19
N ALA A 70 11.21 -3.66 -10.48
CA ALA A 70 12.13 -4.22 -9.50
C ALA A 70 13.09 -3.13 -9.01
N LEU A 71 13.40 -3.17 -7.73
CA LEU A 71 14.51 -2.42 -7.17
C LEU A 71 15.78 -3.25 -7.26
N GLU A 72 16.91 -2.57 -7.37
CA GLU A 72 18.20 -3.22 -7.22
C GLU A 72 18.35 -3.69 -5.78
N GLU A 73 18.61 -4.99 -5.62
CA GLU A 73 18.90 -5.58 -4.31
C GLU A 73 20.34 -5.26 -3.89
N ALA A 74 20.58 -5.21 -2.58
CA ALA A 74 21.90 -4.97 -2.03
C ALA A 74 22.93 -5.96 -2.55
N GLN A 75 24.07 -5.45 -3.03
CA GLN A 75 25.22 -6.27 -3.42
C GLN A 75 26.12 -6.44 -2.21
N LEU A 76 26.35 -7.68 -1.79
CA LEU A 76 26.99 -8.00 -0.50
C LEU A 76 28.25 -8.84 -0.67
N GLU A 77 29.28 -8.45 0.09
CA GLU A 77 30.38 -9.32 0.47
C GLU A 77 30.24 -9.67 1.96
N TRP A 78 30.73 -10.84 2.35
CA TRP A 78 30.56 -11.34 3.71
C TRP A 78 31.90 -11.54 4.38
N ASP A 79 32.07 -10.91 5.55
CA ASP A 79 33.13 -11.23 6.49
C ASP A 79 32.51 -12.03 7.64
N ASP A 80 32.64 -13.35 7.59
CA ASP A 80 31.95 -14.32 8.44
C ASP A 80 30.43 -14.12 8.44
N THR A 81 29.91 -13.42 9.45
CA THR A 81 28.47 -13.16 9.63
C THR A 81 28.07 -11.72 9.34
N ALA A 82 29.02 -10.81 9.16
CA ALA A 82 28.69 -9.41 8.86
C ALA A 82 28.64 -9.15 7.36
N PRO A 83 27.53 -8.63 6.85
CA PRO A 83 27.42 -8.18 5.47
C PRO A 83 28.10 -6.82 5.28
N GLN A 84 28.84 -6.68 4.18
CA GLN A 84 29.39 -5.43 3.69
C GLN A 84 28.77 -5.07 2.35
N ALA A 85 28.29 -3.85 2.20
CA ALA A 85 27.78 -3.34 0.93
C ALA A 85 28.95 -3.04 -0.01
N THR A 86 29.01 -3.72 -1.17
CA THR A 86 30.08 -3.53 -2.15
C THR A 86 30.02 -2.14 -2.78
N ASP A 87 28.82 -1.65 -3.06
CA ASP A 87 28.58 -0.34 -3.72
C ASP A 87 29.02 0.85 -2.85
N TYR A 88 28.97 0.69 -1.55
CA TYR A 88 29.36 1.74 -0.58
C TYR A 88 30.67 1.45 0.14
N GLY A 89 31.17 0.22 0.05
CA GLY A 89 32.38 -0.21 0.78
C GLY A 89 32.24 -0.03 2.29
N ASP A 90 31.06 -0.22 2.86
CA ASP A 90 30.74 -0.05 4.27
C ASP A 90 30.04 -1.26 4.85
N VAL A 91 30.20 -1.51 6.15
CA VAL A 91 29.57 -2.62 6.85
C VAL A 91 28.18 -2.20 7.35
N TYR A 92 27.26 -3.17 7.40
CA TYR A 92 25.93 -2.91 7.92
C TYR A 92 25.88 -2.84 9.44
N PHE A 93 26.74 -3.59 10.13
CA PHE A 93 26.89 -3.52 11.58
C PHE A 93 28.27 -4.03 12.01
N SER A 94 28.71 -3.66 13.20
CA SER A 94 29.91 -4.18 13.81
C SER A 94 29.67 -5.59 14.38
N ILE A 95 30.43 -6.61 13.96
CA ILE A 95 30.30 -7.99 14.42
C ILE A 95 30.44 -8.09 15.93
N HIS A 96 31.36 -7.30 16.50
CA HIS A 96 31.71 -7.42 17.91
C HIS A 96 30.80 -6.63 18.83
N ASP A 97 30.09 -5.59 18.33
CA ASP A 97 29.37 -4.65 19.19
C ASP A 97 28.18 -3.93 18.54
N GLY A 98 27.66 -4.44 17.40
CA GLY A 98 26.57 -3.79 16.64
C GLY A 98 25.31 -3.56 17.48
N ARG A 99 24.95 -4.50 18.35
CA ARG A 99 23.82 -4.36 19.26
C ARG A 99 24.05 -3.29 20.34
N ALA A 100 25.25 -3.25 20.94
CA ALA A 100 25.56 -2.23 21.94
C ALA A 100 25.67 -0.84 21.28
N GLU A 101 26.19 -0.74 20.05
CA GLU A 101 26.15 0.48 19.26
C GLU A 101 24.70 0.94 19.04
N THR A 102 23.80 0.05 18.58
CA THR A 102 22.37 0.35 18.40
C THR A 102 21.74 0.88 19.68
N VAL A 103 21.95 0.21 20.80
CA VAL A 103 21.39 0.62 22.09
C VAL A 103 21.89 2.02 22.47
N HIS A 104 23.19 2.25 22.44
CA HIS A 104 23.78 3.53 22.82
C HIS A 104 23.36 4.67 21.87
N VAL A 105 23.49 4.45 20.55
CA VAL A 105 23.25 5.50 19.56
C VAL A 105 21.77 5.82 19.44
N PHE A 106 20.92 4.82 19.26
CA PHE A 106 19.54 5.05 18.89
C PHE A 106 18.55 4.95 20.04
N LEU A 107 18.67 3.92 20.89
CA LEU A 107 17.68 3.69 21.94
C LEU A 107 17.85 4.65 23.11
N ASP A 108 19.06 4.73 23.66
CA ASP A 108 19.35 5.53 24.85
C ASP A 108 19.36 7.03 24.53
N SER A 109 19.90 7.41 23.36
CA SER A 109 19.91 8.82 22.94
C SER A 109 18.54 9.40 22.62
N ASN A 110 17.57 8.56 22.20
CA ASN A 110 16.16 8.92 22.06
C ASN A 110 15.35 8.68 23.35
N ARG A 111 15.99 8.24 24.44
CA ARG A 111 15.39 7.92 25.75
C ARG A 111 14.20 6.94 25.62
N LEU A 112 14.32 5.93 24.76
CA LEU A 112 13.19 5.08 24.41
C LEU A 112 12.66 4.26 25.59
N SER A 113 13.53 3.78 26.50
CA SER A 113 13.09 3.01 27.66
C SER A 113 12.14 3.80 28.57
N GLU A 114 12.39 5.10 28.76
CA GLU A 114 11.53 5.98 29.56
C GLU A 114 10.26 6.30 28.78
N ARG A 115 10.41 6.72 27.54
CA ARG A 115 9.27 7.10 26.68
C ARG A 115 8.29 5.94 26.46
N PHE A 116 8.78 4.71 26.29
CA PHE A 116 7.96 3.51 26.18
C PHE A 116 7.22 3.20 27.48
N ARG A 117 7.94 3.23 28.62
CA ARG A 117 7.35 3.00 29.96
C ARG A 117 6.20 3.97 30.26
N ASP A 118 6.38 5.21 29.85
CA ASP A 118 5.46 6.29 30.16
C ASP A 118 4.38 6.49 29.08
N TRP A 119 4.42 5.69 28.01
CA TRP A 119 3.48 5.83 26.91
C TRP A 119 2.06 5.41 27.31
N ARG A 120 1.10 6.37 27.19
CA ARG A 120 -0.32 6.18 27.52
C ARG A 120 -1.24 6.63 26.39
N GLY A 121 -0.69 6.96 25.21
CA GLY A 121 -1.46 7.42 24.05
C GLY A 121 -2.31 6.31 23.45
N ALA A 122 -3.52 6.63 22.99
CA ALA A 122 -4.37 5.71 22.24
C ALA A 122 -3.73 5.28 20.90
N ARG A 123 -2.90 6.14 20.30
CA ARG A 123 -2.11 5.83 19.10
C ARG A 123 -0.83 5.07 19.44
N PRO A 124 -0.19 4.41 18.48
CA PRO A 124 1.13 3.82 18.69
C PRO A 124 2.22 4.89 18.90
N PHE A 125 3.30 4.51 19.57
CA PHE A 125 4.56 5.23 19.48
C PHE A 125 5.18 4.96 18.10
N VAL A 126 5.65 6.00 17.40
CA VAL A 126 6.15 5.87 16.04
C VAL A 126 7.63 6.14 15.96
N ILE A 127 8.41 5.17 15.50
CA ILE A 127 9.83 5.31 15.16
C ILE A 127 9.97 5.47 13.65
N GLY A 128 10.79 6.43 13.20
CA GLY A 128 11.22 6.56 11.80
C GLY A 128 12.70 6.22 11.66
N GLU A 129 13.07 5.50 10.62
CA GLU A 129 14.47 5.14 10.30
C GLU A 129 14.77 5.43 8.84
N THR A 130 15.97 5.93 8.54
CA THR A 130 16.37 6.34 7.19
C THR A 130 17.12 5.30 6.39
N GLY A 131 17.54 4.20 6.98
CA GLY A 131 18.19 3.05 6.32
C GLY A 131 17.91 1.77 7.09
N PHE A 132 17.12 0.86 6.53
CA PHE A 132 16.73 -0.38 7.21
C PHE A 132 17.92 -1.34 7.41
N GLY A 133 18.77 -1.46 6.37
CA GLY A 133 19.89 -2.35 6.39
C GLY A 133 19.52 -3.80 6.70
N THR A 134 19.91 -4.30 7.87
CA THR A 134 19.55 -5.64 8.38
C THR A 134 18.36 -5.63 9.33
N GLY A 135 17.83 -4.44 9.67
CA GLY A 135 16.75 -4.29 10.65
C GLY A 135 17.17 -4.47 12.10
N LEU A 136 18.48 -4.54 12.40
CA LEU A 136 18.98 -4.72 13.77
C LEU A 136 18.47 -3.66 14.72
N ASN A 137 18.49 -2.39 14.31
CA ASN A 137 18.02 -1.27 15.13
C ASN A 137 16.54 -1.45 15.50
N ILE A 138 15.73 -1.85 14.53
CA ILE A 138 14.29 -2.05 14.70
C ILE A 138 14.01 -3.22 15.64
N LEU A 139 14.71 -4.34 15.47
CA LEU A 139 14.53 -5.50 16.34
C LEU A 139 14.97 -5.21 17.78
N CYS A 140 16.04 -4.45 17.98
CA CYS A 140 16.46 -3.99 19.31
C CYS A 140 15.42 -3.06 19.94
N ALA A 141 14.87 -2.11 19.17
CA ALA A 141 13.81 -1.22 19.63
C ALA A 141 12.52 -1.98 19.97
N ALA A 142 12.12 -2.93 19.13
CA ALA A 142 10.98 -3.81 19.34
C ALA A 142 11.14 -4.65 20.62
N GLN A 143 12.29 -5.27 20.83
CA GLN A 143 12.60 -6.01 22.05
C GLN A 143 12.53 -5.11 23.30
N ARG A 144 13.11 -3.90 23.22
CA ARG A 144 13.06 -2.92 24.31
C ARG A 144 11.62 -2.48 24.61
N PHE A 145 10.81 -2.27 23.56
CA PHE A 145 9.39 -1.92 23.69
C PHE A 145 8.61 -3.01 24.42
N LEU A 146 8.73 -4.26 23.99
CA LEU A 146 8.05 -5.39 24.64
C LEU A 146 8.43 -5.55 26.12
N ALA A 147 9.68 -5.22 26.45
CA ALA A 147 10.19 -5.33 27.82
C ALA A 147 9.76 -4.17 28.74
N THR A 148 9.43 -2.99 28.21
CA THR A 148 9.26 -1.78 29.05
C THR A 148 7.91 -1.09 28.91
N ALA A 149 7.25 -1.21 27.76
CA ALA A 149 5.99 -0.51 27.50
C ALA A 149 4.80 -1.19 28.20
N PRO A 150 3.75 -0.45 28.56
CA PRO A 150 2.49 -1.01 29.03
C PRO A 150 1.92 -2.03 28.05
N ALA A 151 1.17 -3.01 28.55
CA ALA A 151 0.62 -4.09 27.75
C ALA A 151 -0.31 -3.61 26.62
N GLU A 152 -1.00 -2.51 26.85
CA GLU A 152 -1.91 -1.88 25.90
C GLU A 152 -1.21 -0.99 24.86
N ALA A 153 0.05 -0.60 25.09
CA ALA A 153 0.80 0.26 24.19
C ALA A 153 1.15 -0.49 22.91
N ARG A 154 1.19 0.27 21.80
CA ARG A 154 1.59 -0.25 20.47
C ARG A 154 2.78 0.53 19.94
N LEU A 155 3.61 -0.14 19.18
CA LEU A 155 4.74 0.43 18.45
C LEU A 155 4.49 0.35 16.95
N HIS A 156 4.74 1.44 16.24
CA HIS A 156 4.77 1.47 14.80
C HIS A 156 6.14 1.93 14.33
N VAL A 157 6.73 1.22 13.40
CA VAL A 157 8.03 1.56 12.85
C VAL A 157 7.87 1.85 11.35
N ILE A 158 8.48 2.95 10.91
CA ILE A 158 8.66 3.30 9.50
C ILE A 158 10.15 3.18 9.21
N SER A 159 10.55 2.36 8.26
CA SER A 159 11.94 2.31 7.82
C SER A 159 12.03 2.40 6.30
N VAL A 160 12.95 3.22 5.80
CA VAL A 160 13.16 3.40 4.37
C VAL A 160 14.37 2.59 3.93
N GLU A 161 14.25 1.89 2.78
CA GLU A 161 15.36 1.14 2.19
C GLU A 161 15.36 1.26 0.67
N LYS A 162 16.50 1.64 0.12
CA LYS A 162 16.66 1.80 -1.33
C LYS A 162 17.10 0.52 -2.02
N HIS A 163 17.96 -0.27 -1.38
CA HIS A 163 18.54 -1.49 -1.88
C HIS A 163 18.26 -2.64 -0.90
N PRO A 164 17.01 -3.17 -0.88
CA PRO A 164 16.66 -4.21 0.08
C PRO A 164 17.51 -5.47 -0.10
N MET A 165 17.89 -6.10 1.00
CA MET A 165 18.58 -7.39 0.97
C MET A 165 17.67 -8.48 0.43
N ARG A 166 18.25 -9.54 -0.11
CA ARG A 166 17.51 -10.79 -0.35
C ARG A 166 17.11 -11.41 0.98
N ALA A 167 15.97 -12.11 0.99
CA ALA A 167 15.48 -12.77 2.21
C ALA A 167 16.52 -13.70 2.87
N ALA A 168 17.26 -14.47 2.06
CA ALA A 168 18.29 -15.37 2.57
C ALA A 168 19.49 -14.62 3.19
N ASP A 169 19.86 -13.47 2.62
CA ASP A 169 20.94 -12.63 3.16
C ASP A 169 20.50 -11.97 4.46
N LEU A 170 19.25 -11.50 4.53
CA LEU A 170 18.66 -10.97 5.75
C LEU A 170 18.61 -12.02 6.86
N GLU A 171 18.15 -13.22 6.57
CA GLU A 171 18.11 -14.34 7.52
C GLU A 171 19.51 -14.68 8.03
N ARG A 172 20.50 -14.75 7.14
CA ARG A 172 21.91 -14.98 7.50
C ARG A 172 22.43 -13.87 8.43
N ALA A 173 22.22 -12.61 8.10
CA ALA A 173 22.67 -11.48 8.91
C ALA A 173 22.03 -11.50 10.33
N LEU A 174 20.74 -11.79 10.42
CA LEU A 174 20.01 -11.83 11.68
C LEU A 174 20.33 -13.06 12.52
N SER A 175 20.86 -14.13 11.94
CA SER A 175 21.31 -15.32 12.67
C SER A 175 22.45 -15.04 13.66
N ALA A 176 23.16 -13.92 13.49
CA ALA A 176 24.17 -13.43 14.43
C ALA A 176 23.57 -13.02 15.80
N TRP A 177 22.25 -12.85 15.88
CA TRP A 177 21.54 -12.32 17.05
C TRP A 177 20.44 -13.27 17.56
N PRO A 178 20.77 -14.42 18.17
CA PRO A 178 19.79 -15.44 18.61
C PRO A 178 18.74 -14.90 19.57
N ASP A 179 19.08 -13.90 20.40
CA ASP A 179 18.15 -13.26 21.36
C ASP A 179 17.04 -12.46 20.69
N LEU A 180 17.20 -12.12 19.40
CA LEU A 180 16.20 -11.41 18.59
C LEU A 180 15.37 -12.36 17.71
N ALA A 181 15.61 -13.67 17.78
CA ALA A 181 15.03 -14.67 16.88
C ALA A 181 13.49 -14.66 16.88
N SER A 182 12.84 -14.35 18.01
CA SER A 182 11.38 -14.28 18.11
C SER A 182 10.77 -13.16 17.24
N LEU A 183 11.51 -12.08 17.02
CA LEU A 183 11.13 -10.94 16.18
C LEU A 183 11.71 -11.04 14.75
N ALA A 184 12.88 -11.66 14.61
CA ALA A 184 13.53 -11.87 13.31
C ALA A 184 12.76 -12.85 12.42
N LYS A 185 12.23 -13.94 12.99
CA LYS A 185 11.46 -14.95 12.24
C LYS A 185 10.24 -14.38 11.52
N PRO A 186 9.32 -13.64 12.18
CA PRO A 186 8.19 -13.03 11.49
C PRO A 186 8.62 -11.96 10.47
N LEU A 187 9.73 -11.25 10.69
CA LEU A 187 10.29 -10.31 9.73
C LEU A 187 10.71 -11.02 8.44
N VAL A 188 11.53 -12.08 8.54
CA VAL A 188 12.03 -12.85 7.38
C VAL A 188 10.87 -13.55 6.66
N ALA A 189 9.95 -14.17 7.40
CA ALA A 189 8.80 -14.87 6.82
C ALA A 189 7.87 -13.95 6.00
N GLN A 190 7.82 -12.66 6.33
CA GLN A 190 7.01 -11.67 5.65
C GLN A 190 7.83 -10.77 4.70
N TRP A 191 9.14 -11.06 4.48
CA TRP A 191 10.00 -10.19 3.70
C TRP A 191 9.43 -9.95 2.29
N PRO A 192 9.23 -8.69 1.89
CA PRO A 192 8.60 -8.39 0.62
C PRO A 192 9.56 -8.56 -0.55
N ALA A 193 9.03 -8.78 -1.73
CA ALA A 193 9.80 -8.67 -2.96
C ALA A 193 10.33 -7.24 -3.14
N ALA A 194 11.51 -7.11 -3.72
CA ALA A 194 12.18 -5.82 -3.97
C ALA A 194 11.45 -4.98 -5.03
N VAL A 195 10.34 -4.36 -4.64
CA VAL A 195 9.51 -3.49 -5.49
C VAL A 195 9.19 -2.21 -4.76
N LEU A 196 9.26 -1.11 -5.49
CA LEU A 196 8.93 0.23 -5.01
C LEU A 196 7.56 0.30 -4.33
N GLY A 197 7.48 0.88 -3.14
CA GLY A 197 6.22 1.09 -2.42
C GLY A 197 6.32 0.93 -0.91
N VAL A 198 5.16 0.84 -0.28
CA VAL A 198 5.02 0.61 1.16
C VAL A 198 4.62 -0.84 1.41
N HIS A 199 5.34 -1.50 2.31
CA HIS A 199 5.12 -2.89 2.67
C HIS A 199 4.91 -3.00 4.18
N ARG A 200 3.65 -3.14 4.61
CA ARG A 200 3.31 -3.34 6.03
C ARG A 200 3.53 -4.78 6.45
N LEU A 201 4.23 -4.96 7.58
CA LEU A 201 4.51 -6.22 8.25
C LEU A 201 4.06 -6.14 9.70
N TRP A 202 3.73 -7.29 10.29
CA TRP A 202 3.46 -7.43 11.71
C TRP A 202 4.56 -8.29 12.36
N LEU A 203 5.37 -7.69 13.22
CA LEU A 203 6.44 -8.38 13.94
C LEU A 203 5.94 -9.04 15.23
N ASP A 204 4.88 -8.48 15.80
CA ASP A 204 4.21 -8.91 17.03
C ASP A 204 2.78 -8.34 17.00
N GLU A 205 1.88 -8.82 17.86
CA GLU A 205 0.51 -8.31 17.98
C GLU A 205 0.46 -6.79 18.28
N ARG A 206 1.50 -6.24 18.88
CA ARG A 206 1.63 -4.82 19.26
C ARG A 206 2.62 -4.04 18.40
N ILE A 207 3.30 -4.68 17.45
CA ILE A 207 4.39 -4.06 16.69
C ILE A 207 4.16 -4.21 15.19
N THR A 208 3.97 -3.08 14.52
CA THR A 208 3.90 -2.99 13.06
C THR A 208 5.16 -2.35 12.50
N LEU A 209 5.58 -2.79 11.31
CA LEU A 209 6.67 -2.24 10.54
C LEU A 209 6.19 -1.91 9.12
N ASP A 210 6.32 -0.66 8.71
CA ASP A 210 6.15 -0.24 7.33
C ASP A 210 7.52 -0.05 6.69
N LEU A 211 7.87 -0.96 5.77
CA LEU A 211 9.06 -0.84 4.93
C LEU A 211 8.72 0.02 3.71
N HIS A 212 9.36 1.16 3.60
CA HIS A 212 9.26 2.07 2.47
C HIS A 212 10.40 1.81 1.50
N PHE A 213 10.20 0.95 0.52
CA PHE A 213 11.20 0.63 -0.47
C PHE A 213 11.32 1.73 -1.52
N GLY A 214 12.53 2.28 -1.70
CA GLY A 214 12.86 3.33 -2.63
C GLY A 214 13.71 4.46 -2.04
N ASP A 215 13.87 5.55 -2.77
CA ASP A 215 14.63 6.73 -2.32
C ASP A 215 14.02 7.38 -1.08
N ALA A 216 14.83 7.68 -0.07
CA ALA A 216 14.35 8.16 1.23
C ALA A 216 13.60 9.49 1.16
N VAL A 217 14.08 10.44 0.37
CA VAL A 217 13.41 11.74 0.20
C VAL A 217 12.06 11.55 -0.45
N GLU A 218 12.01 10.75 -1.53
CA GLU A 218 10.77 10.46 -2.24
C GLU A 218 9.77 9.73 -1.34
N ARG A 219 10.22 8.71 -0.60
CA ARG A 219 9.32 7.92 0.26
C ARG A 219 8.74 8.74 1.40
N LEU A 220 9.58 9.49 2.13
CA LEU A 220 9.11 10.32 3.24
C LEU A 220 8.21 11.47 2.77
N SER A 221 8.45 12.04 1.59
CA SER A 221 7.57 13.08 1.04
C SER A 221 6.16 12.58 0.69
N ARG A 222 5.98 11.26 0.51
CA ARG A 222 4.70 10.60 0.22
C ARG A 222 4.06 9.97 1.47
N LEU A 223 4.73 10.03 2.60
CA LEU A 223 4.23 9.50 3.88
C LEU A 223 3.09 10.38 4.42
N GLU A 224 2.04 9.74 4.91
CA GLU A 224 1.01 10.37 5.73
C GLU A 224 1.06 9.73 7.13
N GLY A 225 1.50 10.52 8.13
CA GLY A 225 1.70 10.06 9.49
C GLY A 225 2.55 11.04 10.29
N GLY A 226 2.96 10.64 11.49
CA GLY A 226 3.82 11.45 12.35
C GLY A 226 4.78 10.60 13.16
N VAL A 227 6.07 10.95 13.13
CA VAL A 227 7.17 10.24 13.80
C VAL A 227 7.50 10.86 15.14
N ASP A 228 7.66 10.03 16.19
CA ASP A 228 8.02 10.44 17.55
C ASP A 228 9.53 10.37 17.81
N ALA A 229 10.24 9.45 17.16
CA ALA A 229 11.68 9.32 17.31
C ALA A 229 12.33 8.88 15.99
N TRP A 230 13.43 9.51 15.62
CA TRP A 230 14.18 9.19 14.42
C TRP A 230 15.48 8.46 14.72
N PHE A 231 15.73 7.40 13.97
CA PHE A 231 17.02 6.74 13.81
C PHE A 231 17.61 7.21 12.48
N LEU A 232 18.53 8.20 12.52
CA LEU A 232 19.25 8.62 11.33
C LEU A 232 20.39 7.66 11.11
N ASP A 233 20.11 6.59 10.42
CA ASP A 233 21.07 5.55 10.07
C ASP A 233 21.28 5.47 8.55
N GLY A 234 22.25 4.68 8.16
CA GLY A 234 22.74 4.50 6.80
C GLY A 234 24.25 4.52 6.73
N PHE A 235 24.80 4.30 5.55
CA PHE A 235 26.25 4.34 5.34
C PHE A 235 26.85 5.72 5.67
N SER A 236 28.13 5.73 6.06
CA SER A 236 28.79 6.93 6.53
C SER A 236 28.61 8.11 5.56
N PRO A 237 28.49 9.37 6.08
CA PRO A 237 28.23 10.55 5.24
C PRO A 237 29.21 10.80 4.11
N SER A 238 30.45 10.29 4.24
CA SER A 238 31.47 10.38 3.20
C SER A 238 31.28 9.37 2.07
N LYS A 239 30.61 8.23 2.34
CA LYS A 239 30.37 7.14 1.38
C LYS A 239 29.00 7.26 0.72
N ASN A 240 28.00 7.75 1.44
CA ASN A 240 26.64 7.94 0.94
C ASN A 240 26.11 9.34 1.28
N PRO A 241 26.60 10.42 0.65
CA PRO A 241 26.19 11.80 0.99
C PRO A 241 24.71 12.07 0.69
N GLN A 242 24.06 11.30 -0.19
CA GLN A 242 22.65 11.50 -0.56
C GLN A 242 21.71 11.24 0.62
N MET A 243 22.06 10.28 1.51
CA MET A 243 21.31 9.98 2.73
C MET A 243 21.46 11.04 3.84
N TRP A 244 22.22 12.13 3.57
CA TRP A 244 22.49 13.20 4.53
C TRP A 244 22.21 14.56 3.91
N SER A 245 21.25 14.60 2.98
CA SER A 245 20.92 15.80 2.22
C SER A 245 19.97 16.73 2.99
N PRO A 246 19.98 18.04 2.70
CA PRO A 246 19.02 18.99 3.26
C PRO A 246 17.57 18.61 2.96
N GLU A 247 17.30 18.03 1.79
CA GLU A 247 15.97 17.57 1.35
C GLU A 247 15.45 16.43 2.23
N LEU A 248 16.34 15.50 2.62
CA LEU A 248 15.98 14.44 3.55
C LEU A 248 15.61 15.00 4.93
N PHE A 249 16.41 15.91 5.46
CA PHE A 249 16.12 16.51 6.77
C PHE A 249 14.85 17.34 6.76
N ALA A 250 14.57 18.03 5.65
CA ALA A 250 13.30 18.74 5.48
C ALA A 250 12.11 17.79 5.41
N ALA A 251 12.24 16.68 4.68
CA ALA A 251 11.20 15.64 4.62
C ALA A 251 10.95 15.02 6.01
N MET A 252 12.00 14.73 6.77
CA MET A 252 11.89 14.25 8.16
C MET A 252 11.14 15.25 9.05
N ALA A 253 11.52 16.53 9.04
CA ALA A 253 10.83 17.57 9.79
C ALA A 253 9.34 17.65 9.39
N GLY A 254 9.06 17.52 8.09
CA GLY A 254 7.71 17.53 7.52
C GLY A 254 6.79 16.41 8.00
N VAL A 255 7.33 15.29 8.47
CA VAL A 255 6.57 14.15 9.00
C VAL A 255 6.86 13.84 10.48
N SER A 256 7.60 14.75 11.15
CA SER A 256 7.86 14.66 12.59
C SER A 256 6.65 15.14 13.39
N ARG A 257 6.44 14.56 14.58
CA ARG A 257 5.52 15.11 15.58
C ARG A 257 6.21 16.24 16.35
N PRO A 258 5.46 17.13 17.02
CA PRO A 258 6.03 18.26 17.76
C PRO A 258 7.10 17.88 18.79
N THR A 259 6.97 16.69 19.39
CA THR A 259 7.89 16.15 20.41
C THR A 259 8.94 15.19 19.83
N ALA A 260 9.13 15.19 18.51
CA ALA A 260 10.04 14.27 17.85
C ALA A 260 11.50 14.48 18.26
N THR A 261 12.17 13.38 18.55
CA THR A 261 13.61 13.33 18.83
C THR A 261 14.35 12.68 17.69
N PHE A 262 15.67 12.85 17.61
CA PHE A 262 16.52 12.10 16.70
C PHE A 262 17.85 11.73 17.32
N ALA A 263 18.47 10.71 16.78
CA ALA A 263 19.84 10.31 17.09
C ALA A 263 20.55 9.77 15.86
N THR A 264 21.87 9.95 15.80
CA THR A 264 22.72 9.42 14.73
C THR A 264 24.14 9.24 15.21
N PHE A 265 24.82 8.25 14.65
CA PHE A 265 26.20 7.90 14.97
C PHE A 265 27.24 8.93 14.53
N THR A 266 26.87 9.92 13.71
CA THR A 266 27.79 10.90 13.13
C THR A 266 27.69 12.28 13.79
N ALA A 267 28.79 13.03 13.81
CA ALA A 267 28.82 14.43 14.20
C ALA A 267 29.35 15.31 13.05
N ALA A 268 29.25 14.90 11.81
CA ALA A 268 29.74 15.61 10.64
C ALA A 268 29.15 17.01 10.54
N GLY A 269 30.01 18.01 10.18
CA GLY A 269 29.65 19.42 10.20
C GLY A 269 28.48 19.78 9.27
N PHE A 270 28.43 19.19 8.08
CA PHE A 270 27.36 19.46 7.13
C PHE A 270 26.02 18.82 7.57
N VAL A 271 26.04 17.62 8.20
CA VAL A 271 24.85 16.99 8.80
C VAL A 271 24.26 17.90 9.89
N ARG A 272 25.08 18.40 10.78
CA ARG A 272 24.66 19.32 11.84
C ARG A 272 24.04 20.61 11.29
N ARG A 273 24.63 21.19 10.22
CA ARG A 273 24.07 22.38 9.56
C ARG A 273 22.75 22.07 8.84
N GLY A 274 22.66 20.93 8.15
CA GLY A 274 21.45 20.52 7.45
C GLY A 274 20.28 20.28 8.41
N LEU A 275 20.51 19.54 9.49
CA LEU A 275 19.50 19.34 10.54
C LEU A 275 19.00 20.65 11.13
N ARG A 276 19.93 21.57 11.41
CA ARG A 276 19.56 22.90 11.95
C ARG A 276 18.73 23.71 10.96
N ALA A 277 19.08 23.66 9.68
CA ALA A 277 18.31 24.33 8.63
C ALA A 277 16.91 23.76 8.46
N ALA A 278 16.71 22.47 8.82
CA ALA A 278 15.42 21.80 8.80
C ALA A 278 14.61 21.98 10.10
N GLY A 279 15.10 22.74 11.08
CA GLY A 279 14.40 23.01 12.32
C GLY A 279 14.67 22.02 13.45
N PHE A 280 15.82 21.31 13.41
CA PHE A 280 16.25 20.45 14.52
C PHE A 280 17.34 21.15 15.35
N VAL A 281 17.22 21.11 16.67
CA VAL A 281 18.31 21.44 17.60
C VAL A 281 19.06 20.17 17.94
N TRP A 282 20.36 20.26 18.09
CA TRP A 282 21.20 19.09 18.37
C TRP A 282 22.26 19.43 19.44
N ARG A 283 22.68 18.40 20.14
CA ARG A 283 23.83 18.41 21.05
C ARG A 283 24.79 17.28 20.69
N LYS A 284 26.07 17.51 20.94
CA LYS A 284 27.08 16.45 20.87
C LYS A 284 27.06 15.64 22.15
N VAL A 285 27.17 14.34 21.99
CA VAL A 285 27.29 13.38 23.07
C VAL A 285 28.44 12.41 22.75
N PRO A 286 28.98 11.68 23.75
CA PRO A 286 29.98 10.65 23.50
C PRO A 286 29.52 9.65 22.46
N GLY A 287 30.39 9.33 21.50
CA GLY A 287 30.13 8.29 20.51
C GLY A 287 30.34 6.89 21.08
N HIS A 288 30.03 5.86 20.29
CA HIS A 288 30.29 4.46 20.64
C HIS A 288 31.58 3.95 20.01
N GLY A 289 32.29 3.07 20.71
CA GLY A 289 33.52 2.44 20.22
C GLY A 289 34.62 3.45 19.86
N MET A 290 35.07 3.43 18.61
CA MET A 290 36.11 4.32 18.10
C MET A 290 35.63 5.76 17.80
N LYS A 291 34.32 6.01 17.80
CA LYS A 291 33.74 7.31 17.49
C LYS A 291 33.77 8.20 18.73
N ARG A 292 34.47 9.34 18.66
CA ARG A 292 34.59 10.29 19.79
C ARG A 292 33.29 11.01 20.13
N GLU A 293 32.55 11.37 19.11
CA GLU A 293 31.35 12.19 19.23
C GLU A 293 30.28 11.76 18.24
N MET A 294 29.04 11.76 18.66
CA MET A 294 27.84 11.66 17.87
C MET A 294 26.89 12.79 18.22
N ILE A 295 25.74 12.87 17.56
CA ILE A 295 24.71 13.87 17.89
C ILE A 295 23.35 13.24 18.10
N CYS A 296 22.60 13.83 19.01
CA CYS A 296 21.17 13.63 19.19
C CYS A 296 20.48 14.97 19.44
N GLY A 297 19.16 15.01 19.29
CA GLY A 297 18.40 16.24 19.45
C GLY A 297 16.90 16.04 19.24
N GLU A 298 16.23 17.16 18.99
CA GLU A 298 14.76 17.26 18.87
C GLU A 298 14.39 18.39 17.92
N LEU A 299 13.13 18.54 17.56
CA LEU A 299 12.66 19.73 16.84
C LEU A 299 12.85 20.97 17.72
N ASP A 300 13.23 22.11 17.10
CA ASP A 300 13.26 23.40 17.80
C ASP A 300 11.80 23.85 18.11
N GLU A 301 11.67 24.74 19.08
CA GLU A 301 10.37 25.20 19.57
C GLU A 301 9.49 25.82 18.45
N PRO A 302 9.99 26.69 17.56
CA PRO A 302 9.20 27.23 16.46
C PRO A 302 8.72 26.16 15.48
N THR A 303 9.56 25.18 15.16
CA THR A 303 9.22 24.08 14.27
C THR A 303 8.19 23.14 14.91
N ALA A 304 8.36 22.84 16.21
CA ALA A 304 7.43 22.04 16.99
C ALA A 304 6.04 22.72 17.06
N ALA A 305 6.01 24.04 17.30
CA ALA A 305 4.74 24.81 17.32
C ALA A 305 4.04 24.78 15.96
N ALA A 306 4.76 25.02 14.87
CA ALA A 306 4.20 24.95 13.51
C ALA A 306 3.69 23.53 13.16
N ARG A 307 4.38 22.49 13.62
CA ARG A 307 3.91 21.10 13.44
C ARG A 307 2.66 20.80 14.27
N ALA A 308 2.56 21.33 15.51
CA ALA A 308 1.37 21.19 16.34
C ALA A 308 0.16 21.83 15.67
N GLU A 309 0.30 23.06 15.15
CA GLU A 309 -0.76 23.75 14.40
C GLU A 309 -1.22 22.94 13.19
N LEU A 310 -0.28 22.45 12.36
CA LEU A 310 -0.59 21.63 11.17
C LEU A 310 -1.28 20.30 11.49
N MET A 311 -1.07 19.78 12.69
CA MET A 311 -1.66 18.52 13.15
C MET A 311 -2.92 18.73 13.99
N GLY A 312 -3.35 19.97 14.23
CA GLY A 312 -4.49 20.28 15.11
C GLY A 312 -4.26 19.85 16.57
N LEU A 313 -3.01 19.90 17.04
CA LEU A 313 -2.62 19.54 18.40
C LEU A 313 -2.38 20.80 19.24
N ASP A 314 -2.71 20.74 20.53
CA ASP A 314 -2.34 21.80 21.45
C ASP A 314 -0.81 21.91 21.60
N ALA A 315 -0.26 23.08 21.31
CA ALA A 315 1.14 23.36 21.51
C ALA A 315 1.44 23.58 23.00
N SER A 316 1.73 22.52 23.74
CA SER A 316 2.33 22.66 25.07
C SER A 316 3.85 22.63 24.92
N PRO A 317 4.58 23.70 25.33
CA PRO A 317 6.02 23.74 25.18
C PRO A 317 6.72 22.74 26.11
N ALA A 318 7.47 21.83 25.55
CA ALA A 318 8.42 21.03 26.29
C ALA A 318 9.76 21.80 26.33
N SER A 319 10.13 22.27 27.51
CA SER A 319 11.43 22.80 27.95
C SER A 319 11.90 24.15 27.36
N GLY A 320 12.15 25.13 28.28
CA GLY A 320 12.62 26.44 27.99
C GLY A 320 14.06 26.49 27.46
N HIS A 321 14.18 26.80 26.17
CA HIS A 321 15.43 27.28 25.57
C HIS A 321 15.14 28.51 24.69
N ALA A 322 16.06 29.47 24.70
CA ALA A 322 15.91 30.79 24.11
C ALA A 322 15.63 30.78 22.59
N PRO A 323 14.84 31.73 22.07
CA PRO A 323 14.40 31.76 20.68
C PRO A 323 15.56 32.07 19.70
N MET A 324 15.56 31.35 18.59
CA MET A 324 16.42 31.58 17.44
C MET A 324 15.64 32.12 16.23
N GLN A 325 16.38 32.91 15.41
CA GLN A 325 15.89 33.75 14.33
C GLN A 325 14.80 33.14 13.41
N GLU A 326 13.73 33.91 13.27
CA GLU A 326 12.45 33.61 12.62
C GLU A 326 12.47 33.26 11.11
N HIS A 327 13.59 33.34 10.42
CA HIS A 327 13.61 33.41 8.95
C HIS A 327 13.81 32.07 8.22
N ALA A 328 14.32 31.03 8.87
CA ALA A 328 14.64 29.77 8.22
C ALA A 328 13.49 28.74 8.21
N VAL A 329 12.58 28.82 9.17
CA VAL A 329 11.58 27.78 9.45
C VAL A 329 10.33 27.90 8.59
N ARG A 330 9.92 29.12 8.20
CA ARG A 330 8.69 29.35 7.41
C ARG A 330 8.72 28.72 6.00
N GLY A 331 9.89 28.52 5.40
CA GLY A 331 10.00 27.91 4.07
C GLY A 331 9.85 26.38 4.05
N ALA A 332 10.29 25.70 5.12
CA ALA A 332 10.33 24.23 5.18
C ALA A 332 8.98 23.59 5.57
N LEU A 333 8.11 24.34 6.21
CA LEU A 333 6.86 23.83 6.79
C LEU A 333 5.59 24.29 6.06
N HIS A 334 5.70 24.95 4.90
CA HIS A 334 4.51 25.20 4.10
C HIS A 334 3.83 23.86 3.77
N PRO A 335 2.55 23.69 4.12
CA PRO A 335 1.83 22.49 3.73
C PRO A 335 1.97 22.35 2.22
N LEU A 336 2.45 21.18 1.80
CA LEU A 336 2.58 20.82 0.39
C LEU A 336 1.25 21.11 -0.28
N ARG A 337 1.26 21.97 -1.31
CA ARG A 337 0.04 22.27 -2.05
C ARG A 337 -0.43 21.00 -2.70
N ARG A 338 -1.59 20.48 -2.29
CA ARG A 338 -2.21 19.29 -2.84
C ARG A 338 -2.96 19.65 -4.12
N GLU A 339 -2.86 18.81 -5.13
CA GLU A 339 -3.70 18.93 -6.33
C GLU A 339 -5.17 18.65 -6.00
N GLN A 340 -5.41 17.74 -5.07
CA GLN A 340 -6.72 17.31 -4.63
C GLN A 340 -6.87 17.54 -3.11
N PRO A 341 -6.91 18.79 -2.65
CA PRO A 341 -6.96 19.09 -1.21
C PRO A 341 -8.18 18.48 -0.51
N TRP A 342 -9.28 18.33 -1.23
CA TRP A 342 -10.51 17.74 -0.73
C TRP A 342 -10.38 16.26 -0.31
N THR A 343 -9.40 15.53 -0.84
CA THR A 343 -9.14 14.12 -0.46
C THR A 343 -8.33 14.00 0.83
N GLN A 344 -7.87 15.11 1.38
CA GLN A 344 -7.24 15.11 2.69
C GLN A 344 -8.27 14.65 3.72
N ALA A 345 -8.11 13.43 4.19
CA ALA A 345 -8.98 12.90 5.21
C ALA A 345 -8.76 13.64 6.54
N PRO A 346 -9.81 13.88 7.32
CA PRO A 346 -9.64 14.35 8.68
C PRO A 346 -8.77 13.35 9.45
N GLN A 347 -7.95 13.85 10.35
CA GLN A 347 -7.29 13.01 11.35
C GLN A 347 -8.18 13.05 12.60
N PRO A 348 -9.06 12.06 12.80
CA PRO A 348 -9.84 11.99 14.01
C PRO A 348 -8.92 11.79 15.21
N ALA A 349 -9.38 12.18 16.38
CA ALA A 349 -8.73 11.73 17.60
C ALA A 349 -8.64 10.18 17.56
N PRO A 350 -7.48 9.59 17.85
CA PRO A 350 -7.34 8.15 17.80
C PRO A 350 -8.38 7.47 18.70
N ILE A 351 -9.05 6.47 18.16
CA ILE A 351 -10.01 5.69 18.93
C ILE A 351 -9.29 4.90 20.03
N SER A 352 -9.95 4.78 21.18
CA SER A 352 -9.47 3.99 22.31
C SER A 352 -10.09 2.59 22.30
N ARG A 353 -9.65 1.74 23.23
CA ARG A 353 -10.28 0.43 23.46
C ARG A 353 -11.71 0.53 23.97
N GLU A 354 -12.09 1.68 24.53
CA GLU A 354 -13.43 1.95 25.03
C GLU A 354 -14.37 2.43 23.93
N SER A 355 -13.83 2.82 22.75
CA SER A 355 -14.62 3.27 21.62
C SER A 355 -15.45 2.11 21.07
N HIS A 356 -16.74 2.35 20.86
CA HIS A 356 -17.65 1.41 20.24
C HIS A 356 -17.67 1.59 18.73
N VAL A 357 -17.19 0.61 17.99
CA VAL A 357 -17.15 0.61 16.53
C VAL A 357 -18.12 -0.41 15.97
N ALA A 358 -19.00 0.02 15.05
CA ALA A 358 -19.82 -0.89 14.26
C ALA A 358 -19.30 -1.00 12.83
N VAL A 359 -19.41 -2.21 12.28
CA VAL A 359 -19.14 -2.51 10.87
C VAL A 359 -20.38 -3.13 10.25
N LEU A 360 -20.96 -2.48 9.24
CA LEU A 360 -22.13 -2.97 8.51
C LEU A 360 -21.71 -3.75 7.26
N GLY A 361 -22.11 -5.02 7.21
CA GLY A 361 -21.78 -5.97 6.15
C GLY A 361 -20.68 -6.94 6.59
N ALA A 362 -20.98 -8.25 6.59
CA ALA A 362 -20.08 -9.33 6.97
C ALA A 362 -19.49 -10.09 5.76
N GLY A 363 -19.40 -9.44 4.61
CA GLY A 363 -18.56 -9.89 3.50
C GLY A 363 -17.07 -9.62 3.76
N ILE A 364 -16.20 -9.95 2.80
CA ILE A 364 -14.74 -9.78 2.97
C ILE A 364 -14.33 -8.35 3.36
N ALA A 365 -15.02 -7.32 2.85
CA ALA A 365 -14.70 -5.92 3.18
C ALA A 365 -14.93 -5.63 4.67
N GLY A 366 -16.11 -5.99 5.19
CA GLY A 366 -16.44 -5.73 6.60
C GLY A 366 -15.69 -6.62 7.56
N THR A 367 -15.55 -7.92 7.26
CA THR A 367 -14.81 -8.84 8.13
C THR A 367 -13.32 -8.47 8.22
N SER A 368 -12.71 -7.99 7.10
CA SER A 368 -11.34 -7.46 7.13
C SER A 368 -11.24 -6.18 7.97
N CYS A 369 -12.22 -5.25 7.89
CA CYS A 369 -12.22 -4.04 8.72
C CYS A 369 -12.37 -4.39 10.21
N ALA A 370 -13.27 -5.32 10.53
CA ALA A 370 -13.48 -5.76 11.90
C ALA A 370 -12.23 -6.42 12.48
N GLU A 371 -11.58 -7.31 11.72
CA GLU A 371 -10.34 -7.99 12.12
C GLU A 371 -9.20 -6.99 12.31
N ALA A 372 -8.98 -6.07 11.37
CA ALA A 372 -7.92 -5.07 11.45
C ALA A 372 -8.04 -4.19 12.71
N LEU A 373 -9.27 -3.84 13.12
CA LEU A 373 -9.53 -3.09 14.36
C LEU A 373 -9.39 -3.97 15.61
N ALA A 374 -9.96 -5.18 15.58
CA ALA A 374 -9.89 -6.10 16.72
C ALA A 374 -8.44 -6.49 17.05
N ARG A 375 -7.59 -6.71 16.04
CA ARG A 375 -6.15 -6.93 16.21
C ARG A 375 -5.46 -5.77 16.94
N ARG A 376 -6.00 -4.56 16.84
CA ARG A 376 -5.53 -3.36 17.57
C ARG A 376 -6.14 -3.23 18.97
N GLY A 377 -6.93 -4.21 19.40
CA GLY A 377 -7.60 -4.24 20.70
C GLY A 377 -8.89 -3.42 20.77
N VAL A 378 -9.43 -2.97 19.63
CA VAL A 378 -10.71 -2.26 19.55
C VAL A 378 -11.86 -3.26 19.59
N GLN A 379 -12.91 -2.97 20.36
CA GLN A 379 -14.13 -3.78 20.38
C GLN A 379 -15.01 -3.44 19.17
N VAL A 380 -15.40 -4.45 18.40
CA VAL A 380 -16.14 -4.27 17.16
C VAL A 380 -17.46 -5.05 17.19
N THR A 381 -18.56 -4.39 16.83
CA THR A 381 -19.82 -5.06 16.49
C THR A 381 -19.92 -5.19 14.97
N LEU A 382 -19.79 -6.41 14.46
CA LEU A 382 -19.97 -6.75 13.05
C LEU A 382 -21.45 -7.11 12.80
N ILE A 383 -22.11 -6.41 11.88
CA ILE A 383 -23.57 -6.52 11.69
C ILE A 383 -23.86 -6.92 10.24
N ASP A 384 -24.66 -7.97 10.05
CA ASP A 384 -25.20 -8.35 8.75
C ASP A 384 -26.56 -9.04 8.93
N ALA A 385 -27.40 -8.96 7.92
CA ALA A 385 -28.68 -9.68 7.90
C ALA A 385 -28.51 -11.20 7.75
N GLU A 386 -27.37 -11.63 7.19
CA GLU A 386 -27.05 -13.02 6.91
C GLU A 386 -25.72 -13.43 7.60
N ALA A 387 -25.39 -14.70 7.54
CA ALA A 387 -24.13 -15.21 8.08
C ALA A 387 -22.91 -14.57 7.39
N PRO A 388 -21.74 -14.50 8.05
CA PRO A 388 -20.53 -13.99 7.44
C PRO A 388 -20.18 -14.72 6.14
N GLY A 389 -19.94 -13.93 5.08
CA GLY A 389 -19.58 -14.46 3.76
C GLY A 389 -20.76 -15.03 2.95
N ALA A 390 -22.01 -14.75 3.28
CA ALA A 390 -23.17 -15.36 2.61
C ALA A 390 -23.43 -14.83 1.19
N ARG A 391 -23.17 -13.53 0.93
CA ARG A 391 -23.49 -12.85 -0.34
C ARG A 391 -22.35 -12.98 -1.38
N ALA A 392 -21.86 -11.87 -1.92
CA ALA A 392 -20.79 -11.83 -2.92
C ALA A 392 -19.51 -12.56 -2.49
N SER A 393 -19.28 -12.67 -1.18
CA SER A 393 -18.18 -13.42 -0.57
C SER A 393 -18.51 -14.90 -0.30
N GLY A 394 -19.55 -15.45 -0.90
CA GLY A 394 -20.04 -16.79 -0.59
C GLY A 394 -19.68 -17.87 -1.61
N ASN A 395 -18.89 -17.59 -2.64
CA ASN A 395 -18.42 -18.62 -3.57
C ASN A 395 -17.57 -19.66 -2.83
N ARG A 396 -17.52 -20.89 -3.32
CA ARG A 396 -16.67 -21.95 -2.75
C ARG A 396 -15.18 -21.60 -2.89
N GLN A 397 -14.82 -21.02 -4.04
CA GLN A 397 -13.47 -20.55 -4.35
C GLN A 397 -13.51 -19.18 -4.98
N GLY A 398 -12.56 -18.33 -4.61
CA GLY A 398 -12.38 -17.00 -5.16
C GLY A 398 -10.93 -16.78 -5.56
N ALA A 399 -10.66 -16.35 -6.79
CA ALA A 399 -9.31 -16.09 -7.25
C ALA A 399 -8.70 -14.87 -6.51
N LEU A 400 -7.50 -15.06 -5.98
CA LEU A 400 -6.67 -14.01 -5.40
C LEU A 400 -5.72 -13.50 -6.48
N TYR A 401 -6.10 -12.48 -7.22
CA TYR A 401 -5.34 -11.99 -8.37
C TYR A 401 -5.54 -10.51 -8.63
N VAL A 402 -4.71 -9.99 -9.53
CA VAL A 402 -4.80 -8.62 -10.07
C VAL A 402 -4.76 -8.62 -11.59
N LYS A 403 -5.32 -7.58 -12.22
CA LYS A 403 -5.15 -7.31 -13.64
C LYS A 403 -4.57 -5.92 -13.80
N LEU A 404 -3.27 -5.85 -14.00
CA LEU A 404 -2.52 -4.61 -14.09
C LEU A 404 -2.69 -3.97 -15.47
N ALA A 405 -2.78 -2.64 -15.52
CA ALA A 405 -2.83 -1.90 -16.77
C ALA A 405 -1.44 -1.82 -17.42
N ALA A 406 -1.39 -1.71 -18.73
CA ALA A 406 -0.13 -1.55 -19.45
C ALA A 406 0.56 -0.20 -19.15
N GLU A 407 -0.20 0.81 -18.78
CA GLU A 407 0.32 2.14 -18.39
C GLU A 407 0.37 2.29 -16.87
N THR A 408 1.34 3.08 -16.41
CA THR A 408 1.45 3.44 -14.99
C THR A 408 0.23 4.24 -14.54
N ASN A 409 -0.44 3.77 -13.50
CA ASN A 409 -1.55 4.48 -12.88
C ASN A 409 -1.71 4.09 -11.40
N PRO A 410 -2.40 4.90 -10.59
CA PRO A 410 -2.59 4.64 -9.17
C PRO A 410 -3.32 3.31 -8.90
N ALA A 411 -4.29 2.94 -9.75
CA ALA A 411 -5.06 1.70 -9.58
C ALA A 411 -4.18 0.45 -9.67
N SER A 412 -3.26 0.37 -10.67
CA SER A 412 -2.34 -0.76 -10.82
C SER A 412 -1.34 -0.83 -9.66
N ARG A 413 -0.81 0.32 -9.22
CA ARG A 413 0.08 0.38 -8.05
C ARG A 413 -0.62 -0.10 -6.79
N PHE A 414 -1.82 0.40 -6.53
CA PHE A 414 -2.64 -0.06 -5.41
C PHE A 414 -2.93 -1.57 -5.49
N GLN A 415 -3.34 -2.08 -6.66
CA GLN A 415 -3.64 -3.51 -6.81
C GLN A 415 -2.43 -4.40 -6.54
N LEU A 416 -1.23 -4.00 -6.99
CA LEU A 416 -0.01 -4.76 -6.70
C LEU A 416 0.36 -4.72 -5.22
N ALA A 417 0.26 -3.55 -4.59
CA ALA A 417 0.47 -3.42 -3.13
C ALA A 417 -0.54 -4.28 -2.36
N ALA A 418 -1.81 -4.25 -2.77
CA ALA A 418 -2.87 -5.04 -2.15
C ALA A 418 -2.66 -6.55 -2.31
N LEU A 419 -2.21 -7.03 -3.48
CA LEU A 419 -1.89 -8.44 -3.68
C LEU A 419 -0.76 -8.89 -2.74
N GLN A 420 0.31 -8.12 -2.68
CA GLN A 420 1.45 -8.43 -1.82
C GLN A 420 1.07 -8.41 -0.33
N TYR A 421 0.28 -7.42 0.09
CA TYR A 421 -0.22 -7.36 1.47
C TYR A 421 -1.12 -8.55 1.80
N SER A 422 -2.16 -8.79 0.99
CA SER A 422 -3.14 -9.85 1.24
C SER A 422 -2.49 -11.23 1.24
N ARG A 423 -1.48 -11.45 0.39
CA ARG A 423 -0.72 -12.70 0.37
C ARG A 423 0.05 -12.95 1.67
N ARG A 424 0.74 -11.92 2.20
CA ARG A 424 1.46 -12.02 3.48
C ARG A 424 0.50 -12.16 4.65
N TRP A 425 -0.59 -11.38 4.63
CA TRP A 425 -1.63 -11.45 5.63
C TRP A 425 -2.27 -12.84 5.72
N LEU A 426 -2.65 -13.44 4.59
CA LEU A 426 -3.17 -14.82 4.52
C LEU A 426 -2.15 -15.83 5.03
N ALA A 427 -0.88 -15.72 4.66
CA ALA A 427 0.16 -16.61 5.14
C ALA A 427 0.40 -16.52 6.65
N SER A 428 0.23 -15.33 7.23
CA SER A 428 0.30 -15.13 8.69
C SER A 428 -0.95 -15.62 9.41
N LEU A 429 -2.13 -15.41 8.81
CA LEU A 429 -3.43 -15.79 9.36
C LEU A 429 -3.63 -17.32 9.36
N ASP A 430 -3.24 -17.97 8.28
CA ASP A 430 -3.45 -19.40 8.04
C ASP A 430 -2.21 -20.01 7.35
N PRO A 431 -1.14 -20.27 8.12
CA PRO A 431 0.10 -20.87 7.59
C PRO A 431 -0.11 -22.25 6.95
N GLU A 432 -1.11 -23.01 7.42
CA GLU A 432 -1.44 -24.35 6.94
C GLU A 432 -2.23 -24.33 5.63
N GLN A 433 -2.61 -23.17 5.14
CA GLN A 433 -3.36 -22.98 3.90
C GLN A 433 -4.71 -23.74 3.86
N THR A 434 -5.44 -23.73 4.97
CA THR A 434 -6.78 -24.34 5.06
C THR A 434 -7.86 -23.42 4.48
N LEU A 435 -7.63 -22.11 4.50
CA LEU A 435 -8.54 -21.05 4.03
C LEU A 435 -8.18 -20.51 2.63
N TRP A 436 -7.02 -20.84 2.13
CA TRP A 436 -6.48 -20.33 0.87
C TRP A 436 -5.44 -21.28 0.29
N SER A 437 -4.96 -21.01 -0.94
CA SER A 437 -3.91 -21.83 -1.58
C SER A 437 -2.99 -20.93 -2.40
N ALA A 438 -1.69 -21.15 -2.26
CA ALA A 438 -0.62 -20.49 -3.01
C ALA A 438 -0.37 -21.15 -4.38
N SER A 439 -1.43 -21.54 -5.10
CA SER A 439 -1.32 -22.27 -6.37
C SER A 439 -0.81 -21.42 -7.55
N GLY A 440 -0.60 -20.13 -7.36
CA GLY A 440 -0.34 -19.18 -8.45
C GLY A 440 -1.58 -18.90 -9.30
N VAL A 441 -1.42 -17.91 -10.21
CA VAL A 441 -2.46 -17.55 -11.20
C VAL A 441 -1.81 -17.36 -12.57
N LEU A 442 -2.33 -18.05 -13.56
CA LEU A 442 -2.02 -17.86 -14.97
C LEU A 442 -3.06 -16.91 -15.59
N GLN A 443 -2.62 -15.84 -16.24
CA GLN A 443 -3.45 -14.96 -17.07
C GLN A 443 -3.11 -15.20 -18.53
N LEU A 444 -3.98 -15.93 -19.24
CA LEU A 444 -3.76 -16.34 -20.62
C LEU A 444 -4.02 -15.19 -21.60
N ALA A 445 -3.22 -15.12 -22.65
CA ALA A 445 -3.38 -14.19 -23.74
C ALA A 445 -4.24 -14.81 -24.87
N THR A 446 -5.51 -15.12 -24.59
CA THR A 446 -6.44 -15.81 -25.51
C THR A 446 -6.84 -14.98 -26.73
N SER A 447 -6.40 -13.74 -26.85
CA SER A 447 -6.65 -12.87 -28.00
C SER A 447 -5.42 -12.02 -28.33
N GLU A 448 -5.31 -11.61 -29.60
CA GLU A 448 -4.24 -10.72 -30.07
C GLU A 448 -4.24 -9.38 -29.31
N ARG A 449 -5.41 -8.87 -28.94
CA ARG A 449 -5.53 -7.66 -28.12
C ARG A 449 -4.91 -7.86 -26.74
N GLU A 450 -5.17 -8.99 -26.10
CA GLU A 450 -4.63 -9.29 -24.76
C GLU A 450 -3.13 -9.55 -24.82
N ARG A 451 -2.64 -10.27 -25.85
CA ARG A 451 -1.22 -10.50 -26.09
C ARG A 451 -0.45 -9.18 -26.23
N LYS A 452 -0.95 -8.24 -27.05
CA LYS A 452 -0.36 -6.90 -27.19
C LYS A 452 -0.39 -6.11 -25.89
N ARG A 453 -1.47 -6.22 -25.11
CA ARG A 453 -1.58 -5.57 -23.81
C ARG A 453 -0.56 -6.13 -22.81
N GLN A 454 -0.42 -7.44 -22.73
CA GLN A 454 0.55 -8.09 -21.84
C GLN A 454 1.98 -7.76 -22.23
N GLN A 455 2.32 -7.78 -23.53
CA GLN A 455 3.65 -7.38 -23.98
C GLN A 455 3.95 -5.92 -23.60
N ARG A 456 3.05 -5.00 -23.88
CA ARG A 456 3.22 -3.58 -23.52
C ARG A 456 3.32 -3.37 -22.01
N PHE A 457 2.63 -4.20 -21.20
CA PHE A 457 2.80 -4.19 -19.77
C PHE A 457 4.22 -4.60 -19.36
N LEU A 458 4.75 -5.67 -19.91
CA LEU A 458 6.11 -6.15 -19.63
C LEU A 458 7.18 -5.14 -20.04
N ASP A 459 6.98 -4.48 -21.19
CA ASP A 459 7.89 -3.44 -21.68
C ASP A 459 7.94 -2.21 -20.74
N ASN A 460 6.80 -1.85 -20.12
CA ASN A 460 6.68 -0.68 -19.28
C ASN A 460 7.00 -0.96 -17.80
N HIS A 461 6.88 -2.21 -17.33
CA HIS A 461 6.91 -2.59 -15.93
C HIS A 461 7.77 -3.84 -15.69
N PRO A 462 9.09 -3.69 -15.59
CA PRO A 462 10.00 -4.80 -15.29
C PRO A 462 9.89 -5.21 -13.82
N LEU A 463 8.91 -6.05 -13.50
CA LEU A 463 8.71 -6.59 -12.16
C LEU A 463 9.64 -7.78 -11.88
N PRO A 464 9.95 -8.08 -10.60
CA PRO A 464 10.65 -9.30 -10.24
C PRO A 464 9.86 -10.54 -10.66
N GLU A 465 10.53 -11.56 -11.18
CA GLU A 465 9.90 -12.84 -11.59
C GLU A 465 9.18 -13.53 -10.44
N ALA A 466 9.63 -13.29 -9.21
CA ALA A 466 8.94 -13.77 -8.01
C ALA A 466 7.52 -13.22 -7.84
N LEU A 467 7.20 -12.06 -8.45
CA LEU A 467 5.87 -11.46 -8.43
C LEU A 467 5.08 -11.74 -9.71
N LEU A 468 5.75 -11.62 -10.86
CA LEU A 468 5.12 -11.78 -12.15
C LEU A 468 6.17 -12.09 -13.21
N LYS A 469 5.90 -13.11 -14.03
CA LYS A 469 6.76 -13.45 -15.15
C LYS A 469 5.95 -13.81 -16.39
N PRO A 470 6.47 -13.52 -17.61
CA PRO A 470 5.92 -14.06 -18.82
C PRO A 470 6.16 -15.57 -18.87
N VAL A 471 5.22 -16.31 -19.44
CA VAL A 471 5.31 -17.76 -19.65
C VAL A 471 4.84 -18.11 -21.03
N SER A 472 5.57 -19.03 -21.68
CA SER A 472 5.15 -19.65 -22.93
C SER A 472 4.01 -20.63 -22.70
N ALA A 473 3.28 -21.02 -23.76
CA ALA A 473 2.24 -22.04 -23.71
C ALA A 473 2.73 -23.34 -23.06
N SER A 474 3.96 -23.76 -23.36
CA SER A 474 4.58 -24.95 -22.79
C SER A 474 4.82 -24.81 -21.28
N GLU A 475 5.31 -23.66 -20.82
CA GLU A 475 5.51 -23.38 -19.39
C GLU A 475 4.18 -23.25 -18.65
N ALA A 476 3.18 -22.60 -19.27
CA ALA A 476 1.84 -22.47 -18.75
C ALA A 476 1.20 -23.86 -18.57
N SER A 477 1.37 -24.78 -19.55
CA SER A 477 0.92 -26.16 -19.46
C SER A 477 1.57 -26.91 -18.29
N ARG A 478 2.86 -26.75 -18.11
CA ARG A 478 3.57 -27.38 -16.97
C ARG A 478 3.10 -26.83 -15.62
N ILE A 479 2.83 -25.53 -15.54
CA ILE A 479 2.36 -24.89 -14.31
C ILE A 479 0.92 -25.31 -14.00
N ALA A 480 0.07 -25.40 -15.02
CA ALA A 480 -1.33 -25.79 -14.86
C ALA A 480 -1.54 -27.29 -14.66
N GLY A 481 -0.56 -28.14 -15.01
CA GLY A 481 -0.71 -29.59 -15.04
C GLY A 481 -1.59 -30.09 -16.20
N SER A 482 -2.01 -29.20 -17.09
CA SER A 482 -2.87 -29.49 -18.26
C SER A 482 -2.40 -28.71 -19.48
N GLU A 483 -2.67 -29.22 -20.68
CA GLU A 483 -2.27 -28.59 -21.92
C GLU A 483 -2.94 -27.21 -22.09
N ILE A 484 -2.11 -26.19 -22.31
CA ILE A 484 -2.51 -24.79 -22.57
C ILE A 484 -1.92 -24.35 -23.92
N ALA A 485 -2.78 -23.82 -24.80
CA ALA A 485 -2.40 -23.38 -26.13
C ALA A 485 -1.91 -21.93 -26.21
N PHE A 486 -1.92 -21.19 -25.11
CA PHE A 486 -1.67 -19.75 -25.07
C PHE A 486 -0.50 -19.39 -24.17
N ASP A 487 0.30 -18.42 -24.62
CA ASP A 487 1.22 -17.70 -23.74
C ASP A 487 0.45 -16.88 -22.71
N GLY A 488 1.13 -16.41 -21.67
CA GLY A 488 0.49 -15.59 -20.65
C GLY A 488 1.42 -14.98 -19.64
N LEU A 489 0.83 -14.47 -18.57
CA LEU A 489 1.52 -13.98 -17.39
C LEU A 489 1.25 -14.91 -16.22
N PHE A 490 2.29 -15.29 -15.50
CA PHE A 490 2.18 -16.08 -14.27
C PHE A 490 2.47 -15.20 -13.06
N TYR A 491 1.61 -15.27 -12.06
CA TYR A 491 1.72 -14.60 -10.76
C TYR A 491 1.98 -15.66 -9.68
N PRO A 492 3.25 -15.95 -9.33
CA PRO A 492 3.58 -16.99 -8.35
C PRO A 492 2.99 -16.73 -6.96
N VAL A 493 2.89 -15.45 -6.58
CA VAL A 493 2.39 -15.01 -5.26
C VAL A 493 0.86 -15.01 -5.16
N ALA A 494 0.16 -15.27 -6.24
CA ALA A 494 -1.31 -15.32 -6.31
C ALA A 494 -1.85 -16.72 -6.00
N GLY A 495 -3.17 -16.92 -6.13
CA GLY A 495 -3.79 -18.20 -5.88
C GLY A 495 -5.31 -18.09 -5.74
N TRP A 496 -5.89 -18.81 -4.80
CA TRP A 496 -7.32 -18.74 -4.52
C TRP A 496 -7.59 -18.86 -3.01
N VAL A 497 -8.76 -18.40 -2.61
CA VAL A 497 -9.24 -18.44 -1.22
C VAL A 497 -10.54 -19.22 -1.12
N ARG A 498 -10.91 -19.64 0.10
CA ARG A 498 -12.25 -20.16 0.47
C ARG A 498 -13.07 -19.01 1.07
N PRO A 499 -13.87 -18.31 0.28
CA PRO A 499 -14.46 -17.04 0.66
C PRO A 499 -15.29 -17.05 1.95
N SER A 500 -16.29 -17.92 2.03
CA SER A 500 -17.16 -18.00 3.23
C SER A 500 -16.38 -18.42 4.46
N ALA A 501 -15.51 -19.43 4.36
CA ALA A 501 -14.70 -19.89 5.47
C ALA A 501 -13.76 -18.79 5.99
N LEU A 502 -13.15 -18.02 5.08
CA LEU A 502 -12.31 -16.88 5.44
C LEU A 502 -13.13 -15.81 6.19
N CYS A 503 -14.29 -15.42 5.67
CA CYS A 503 -15.14 -14.42 6.33
C CYS A 503 -15.59 -14.90 7.73
N GLN A 504 -15.96 -16.19 7.87
CA GLN A 504 -16.34 -16.78 9.16
C GLN A 504 -15.17 -16.79 10.13
N HIS A 505 -13.98 -17.15 9.67
CA HIS A 505 -12.76 -17.13 10.48
C HIS A 505 -12.45 -15.72 10.99
N LEU A 506 -12.51 -14.72 10.12
CA LEU A 506 -12.28 -13.32 10.48
C LEU A 506 -13.35 -12.81 11.47
N ALA A 507 -14.61 -13.16 11.27
CA ALA A 507 -15.70 -12.77 12.17
C ALA A 507 -15.58 -13.40 13.58
N ALA A 508 -14.83 -14.50 13.70
CA ALA A 508 -14.55 -15.17 14.97
C ALA A 508 -13.32 -14.61 15.71
N THR A 509 -12.65 -13.59 15.18
CA THR A 509 -11.48 -12.95 15.82
C THR A 509 -11.88 -12.41 17.22
N PRO A 510 -11.10 -12.66 18.27
CA PRO A 510 -11.36 -12.09 19.60
C PRO A 510 -11.52 -10.56 19.55
N GLY A 511 -12.56 -10.05 20.24
CA GLY A 511 -12.91 -8.62 20.19
C GLY A 511 -13.98 -8.29 19.13
N ILE A 512 -14.40 -9.24 18.31
CA ILE A 512 -15.52 -9.08 17.38
C ILE A 512 -16.76 -9.76 17.95
N ARG A 513 -17.85 -9.01 18.02
CA ARG A 513 -19.19 -9.53 18.28
C ARG A 513 -19.99 -9.50 16.99
N PHE A 514 -20.33 -10.65 16.45
CA PHE A 514 -21.26 -10.73 15.34
C PHE A 514 -22.71 -10.59 15.80
N LEU A 515 -23.44 -9.68 15.14
CA LEU A 515 -24.87 -9.47 15.34
C LEU A 515 -25.60 -9.72 14.02
N GLN A 516 -26.40 -10.75 13.97
CA GLN A 516 -27.25 -11.01 12.81
C GLN A 516 -28.49 -10.14 12.88
N ALA A 517 -28.49 -9.02 12.16
CA ALA A 517 -29.57 -8.06 12.12
C ALA A 517 -29.57 -7.28 10.79
N ARG A 518 -30.75 -6.86 10.36
CA ARG A 518 -30.91 -5.94 9.22
C ARG A 518 -30.99 -4.51 9.76
N ILE A 519 -30.12 -3.63 9.27
CA ILE A 519 -30.18 -2.20 9.59
C ILE A 519 -31.08 -1.50 8.57
N GLU A 520 -32.08 -0.78 9.05
CA GLU A 520 -33.04 -0.02 8.24
C GLU A 520 -32.67 1.45 8.12
N ALA A 521 -32.10 2.02 9.19
CA ALA A 521 -31.69 3.43 9.19
C ALA A 521 -30.38 3.64 9.95
N ILE A 522 -29.61 4.62 9.49
CA ILE A 522 -28.46 5.18 10.20
C ILE A 522 -28.69 6.67 10.37
N GLN A 523 -28.51 7.21 11.57
CA GLN A 523 -28.74 8.61 11.90
C GLN A 523 -27.56 9.16 12.67
N SER A 524 -27.12 10.37 12.33
CA SER A 524 -26.12 11.09 13.11
C SER A 524 -26.82 11.69 14.35
N LEU A 525 -26.22 11.45 15.50
CA LEU A 525 -26.64 12.10 16.76
C LEU A 525 -25.79 13.36 16.94
N GLU A 526 -26.43 14.50 17.11
CA GLU A 526 -25.74 15.74 17.44
C GLU A 526 -25.15 15.68 18.86
N ALA A 527 -24.04 16.40 19.08
CA ALA A 527 -23.31 16.37 20.36
C ALA A 527 -24.13 16.80 21.58
N GLU A 528 -25.23 17.56 21.36
CA GLU A 528 -26.13 18.02 22.43
C GLU A 528 -27.16 16.96 22.86
N GLU A 529 -27.51 16.01 21.99
CA GLU A 529 -28.48 14.95 22.27
C GLU A 529 -27.87 13.73 22.97
N SER A 530 -26.54 13.56 22.83
CA SER A 530 -25.83 12.51 23.53
C SER A 530 -25.55 12.93 24.96
N GLY A 531 -26.38 12.55 25.92
CA GLY A 531 -26.20 12.79 27.36
C GLY A 531 -24.93 12.19 27.97
N ALA A 532 -23.84 12.10 27.21
CA ALA A 532 -22.60 11.44 27.58
C ALA A 532 -21.54 12.44 28.04
N THR A 533 -21.00 12.16 29.18
CA THR A 533 -19.82 12.73 29.83
C THR A 533 -18.52 12.44 29.06
N GLY A 534 -18.40 12.88 27.79
CA GLY A 534 -17.20 12.62 27.02
C GLY A 534 -17.13 13.46 25.74
N ASN A 535 -16.08 14.13 25.57
CA ASN A 535 -15.49 14.91 24.44
C ASN A 535 -16.33 15.38 23.22
N GLY A 536 -17.67 15.37 23.28
CA GLY A 536 -18.51 15.93 22.21
C GLY A 536 -18.35 15.33 20.80
N ALA A 537 -17.82 14.11 20.69
CA ALA A 537 -17.66 13.45 19.40
C ALA A 537 -19.03 13.02 18.86
N PRO A 538 -19.33 13.24 17.59
CA PRO A 538 -20.57 12.81 16.97
C PRO A 538 -20.68 11.27 17.03
N ARG A 539 -21.89 10.79 17.25
CA ARG A 539 -22.24 9.37 17.33
C ARG A 539 -23.22 9.00 16.25
N TRP A 540 -23.32 7.73 15.96
CA TRP A 540 -24.27 7.17 15.02
C TRP A 540 -25.27 6.27 15.74
N GLN A 541 -26.55 6.47 15.48
CA GLN A 541 -27.63 5.57 15.89
C GLN A 541 -27.97 4.65 14.72
N LEU A 542 -27.97 3.35 14.99
CA LEU A 542 -28.36 2.30 14.05
C LEU A 542 -29.70 1.74 14.48
N GLN A 543 -30.66 1.71 13.57
CA GLN A 543 -31.98 1.13 13.81
C GLN A 543 -32.11 -0.20 13.09
N THR A 544 -32.41 -1.25 13.81
CA THR A 544 -32.64 -2.59 13.27
C THR A 544 -34.10 -2.78 12.88
N SER A 545 -34.36 -3.77 12.01
CA SER A 545 -35.71 -4.11 11.53
C SER A 545 -36.67 -4.61 12.62
N ASP A 546 -36.17 -5.05 13.78
CA ASP A 546 -36.97 -5.45 14.93
C ASP A 546 -37.27 -4.28 15.90
N GLY A 547 -36.89 -3.06 15.53
CA GLY A 547 -37.11 -1.84 16.32
C GLY A 547 -36.07 -1.60 17.41
N THR A 548 -35.04 -2.44 17.53
CA THR A 548 -33.94 -2.19 18.46
C THR A 548 -33.05 -1.08 17.90
N SER A 549 -32.48 -0.24 18.76
CA SER A 549 -31.48 0.74 18.36
C SER A 549 -30.17 0.56 19.12
N MET A 550 -29.04 0.90 18.47
CA MET A 550 -27.74 0.94 19.11
C MET A 550 -26.99 2.22 18.73
N GLU A 551 -26.22 2.75 19.66
CA GLU A 551 -25.34 3.90 19.44
C GLU A 551 -23.88 3.44 19.31
N VAL A 552 -23.14 4.05 18.38
CA VAL A 552 -21.73 3.77 18.14
C VAL A 552 -20.95 5.05 17.92
N ASP A 553 -19.68 5.04 18.31
CA ASP A 553 -18.76 6.18 18.13
C ASP A 553 -18.25 6.27 16.69
N GLN A 554 -18.07 5.11 16.04
CA GLN A 554 -17.58 5.00 14.67
C GLN A 554 -18.39 3.94 13.93
N LEU A 555 -18.76 4.26 12.69
CA LEU A 555 -19.52 3.39 11.81
C LEU A 555 -18.74 3.16 10.50
N ILE A 556 -18.47 1.90 10.17
CA ILE A 556 -17.88 1.53 8.87
C ILE A 556 -18.94 0.84 8.03
N VAL A 557 -19.30 1.41 6.89
CA VAL A 557 -20.23 0.81 5.95
C VAL A 557 -19.44 0.03 4.90
N ALA A 558 -19.58 -1.30 4.97
CA ALA A 558 -18.93 -2.26 4.09
C ALA A 558 -19.94 -3.12 3.32
N GLN A 559 -21.15 -2.59 3.15
CA GLN A 559 -22.22 -3.23 2.39
C GLN A 559 -21.86 -3.27 0.90
N GLY A 560 -22.06 -4.42 0.27
CA GLY A 560 -21.68 -4.66 -1.11
C GLY A 560 -22.67 -4.06 -2.11
N GLU A 561 -23.59 -4.91 -2.61
CA GLU A 561 -24.47 -4.59 -3.74
C GLU A 561 -25.75 -3.83 -3.35
N GLN A 562 -25.94 -3.42 -2.14
CA GLN A 562 -27.19 -2.76 -1.77
C GLN A 562 -27.48 -1.59 -2.69
N THR A 563 -28.51 -1.73 -3.50
CA THR A 563 -28.98 -0.72 -4.47
C THR A 563 -29.49 0.54 -3.78
N HIS A 564 -29.87 0.43 -2.52
CA HIS A 564 -30.34 1.52 -1.69
C HIS A 564 -29.47 1.64 -0.44
N LEU A 565 -28.35 2.36 -0.57
CA LEU A 565 -27.61 2.79 0.61
C LEU A 565 -28.49 3.77 1.38
N PRO A 566 -28.49 3.67 2.74
CA PRO A 566 -29.23 4.64 3.54
C PRO A 566 -28.65 6.04 3.32
N GLU A 567 -29.50 7.06 3.45
CA GLU A 567 -28.99 8.42 3.57
C GLU A 567 -28.01 8.48 4.76
N PRO A 568 -26.90 9.18 4.67
CA PRO A 568 -26.48 10.14 3.62
C PRO A 568 -25.62 9.56 2.49
N LEU A 569 -25.60 8.25 2.28
CA LEU A 569 -24.71 7.56 1.34
C LEU A 569 -25.31 7.28 -0.04
N ALA A 570 -26.56 7.67 -0.27
CA ALA A 570 -27.29 7.43 -1.54
C ALA A 570 -26.59 8.01 -2.80
N HIS A 571 -25.69 9.00 -2.61
CA HIS A 571 -24.92 9.61 -3.70
C HIS A 571 -23.78 8.72 -4.24
N LEU A 572 -23.43 7.62 -3.58
CA LEU A 572 -22.31 6.78 -4.00
C LEU A 572 -22.64 6.05 -5.30
N PRO A 573 -21.77 6.13 -6.33
CA PRO A 573 -22.04 5.59 -7.65
C PRO A 573 -21.75 4.09 -7.72
N LEU A 574 -22.39 3.30 -6.86
CA LEU A 574 -22.21 1.84 -6.86
C LEU A 574 -22.95 1.21 -8.04
N GLN A 575 -22.31 0.29 -8.70
CA GLN A 575 -22.83 -0.47 -9.81
C GLN A 575 -22.92 -1.95 -9.41
N PRO A 576 -24.13 -2.50 -9.23
CA PRO A 576 -24.29 -3.92 -9.04
C PRO A 576 -23.97 -4.65 -10.34
N ILE A 577 -23.14 -5.67 -10.24
CA ILE A 577 -22.74 -6.50 -11.36
C ILE A 577 -23.05 -7.96 -11.01
N ARG A 578 -24.13 -8.47 -11.59
CA ARG A 578 -24.52 -9.85 -11.43
C ARG A 578 -23.45 -10.78 -12.02
N GLY A 579 -23.19 -11.89 -11.36
CA GLY A 579 -22.33 -12.94 -11.85
C GLY A 579 -22.78 -14.29 -11.33
N GLN A 580 -22.84 -15.27 -12.24
CA GLN A 580 -23.10 -16.66 -11.91
C GLN A 580 -21.83 -17.49 -12.06
N VAL A 581 -21.49 -18.22 -11.01
CA VAL A 581 -20.44 -19.26 -11.01
C VAL A 581 -21.09 -20.61 -11.29
N SER A 582 -20.40 -21.44 -12.02
CA SER A 582 -20.75 -22.85 -12.24
C SER A 582 -19.85 -23.76 -11.43
N GLU A 583 -20.43 -24.77 -10.79
CA GLU A 583 -19.73 -25.70 -9.91
C GLU A 583 -20.17 -27.12 -10.20
N ILE A 584 -19.19 -28.05 -10.30
CA ILE A 584 -19.49 -29.49 -10.51
C ILE A 584 -18.76 -30.27 -9.41
N THR A 585 -19.51 -31.07 -8.66
CA THR A 585 -18.95 -31.98 -7.65
C THR A 585 -18.88 -33.37 -8.17
N VAL A 586 -17.70 -33.98 -8.19
CA VAL A 586 -17.44 -35.32 -8.69
C VAL A 586 -17.10 -36.23 -7.51
N ALA A 587 -17.78 -37.39 -7.44
CA ALA A 587 -17.58 -38.37 -6.40
C ALA A 587 -16.14 -38.92 -6.39
N ALA A 588 -15.68 -39.37 -5.22
CA ALA A 588 -14.30 -39.83 -4.98
C ALA A 588 -13.83 -40.90 -5.98
N GLU A 589 -14.75 -41.83 -6.37
CA GLU A 589 -14.47 -42.93 -7.31
C GLU A 589 -14.08 -42.46 -8.73
N HIS A 590 -14.55 -41.27 -9.14
CA HIS A 590 -14.27 -40.69 -10.44
C HIS A 590 -13.18 -39.56 -10.35
N ALA A 591 -12.89 -39.06 -9.15
CA ALA A 591 -12.00 -37.94 -8.96
C ALA A 591 -10.57 -38.17 -9.46
N ALA A 592 -10.08 -39.42 -9.38
CA ALA A 592 -8.74 -39.80 -9.83
C ALA A 592 -8.59 -39.84 -11.37
N LEU A 593 -9.70 -39.85 -12.11
CA LEU A 593 -9.70 -39.87 -13.58
C LEU A 593 -9.72 -38.52 -14.22
N LEU A 594 -9.95 -37.45 -13.42
CA LEU A 594 -10.05 -36.07 -13.91
C LEU A 594 -8.70 -35.52 -14.34
N PRO A 595 -8.67 -34.64 -15.37
CA PRO A 595 -7.44 -33.97 -15.79
C PRO A 595 -6.89 -33.10 -14.65
N ALA A 596 -5.57 -32.99 -14.54
CA ALA A 596 -4.93 -32.16 -13.55
C ALA A 596 -5.25 -30.66 -13.78
N LEU A 597 -5.34 -29.92 -12.68
CA LEU A 597 -5.42 -28.45 -12.70
C LEU A 597 -4.77 -27.95 -11.40
N ASP A 598 -3.50 -27.50 -11.51
CA ASP A 598 -2.63 -27.18 -10.36
C ASP A 598 -2.56 -25.69 -10.05
N SER A 599 -2.99 -24.83 -10.98
CA SER A 599 -2.97 -23.37 -10.84
C SER A 599 -4.33 -22.78 -11.22
N VAL A 600 -4.65 -21.61 -10.69
CA VAL A 600 -5.79 -20.83 -11.18
C VAL A 600 -5.49 -20.34 -12.58
N VAL A 601 -6.41 -20.57 -13.50
CA VAL A 601 -6.30 -20.08 -14.89
C VAL A 601 -7.36 -19.03 -15.14
N CYS A 602 -6.92 -17.85 -15.59
CA CYS A 602 -7.76 -16.71 -15.93
C CYS A 602 -7.67 -16.39 -17.43
N ALA A 603 -8.83 -16.21 -18.05
CA ALA A 603 -8.98 -15.71 -19.42
C ALA A 603 -10.08 -14.63 -19.43
N GLY A 604 -11.24 -14.86 -20.03
CA GLY A 604 -12.46 -14.05 -19.85
C GLY A 604 -13.11 -14.25 -18.48
N GLY A 605 -13.11 -15.51 -18.01
CA GLY A 605 -13.45 -15.94 -16.65
C GLY A 605 -12.23 -16.47 -15.90
N TYR A 606 -12.49 -17.32 -14.90
CA TYR A 606 -11.46 -18.08 -14.19
C TYR A 606 -11.91 -19.52 -13.93
N VAL A 607 -10.96 -20.41 -13.79
CA VAL A 607 -11.16 -21.75 -13.24
C VAL A 607 -10.11 -21.98 -12.16
N SER A 608 -10.52 -22.56 -11.04
CA SER A 608 -9.62 -22.86 -9.90
C SER A 608 -9.25 -24.35 -9.85
N PRO A 609 -8.11 -24.70 -9.25
CA PRO A 609 -7.80 -26.08 -8.88
C PRO A 609 -8.95 -26.72 -8.10
N TYR A 610 -9.05 -28.04 -8.19
CA TYR A 610 -10.11 -28.76 -7.49
C TYR A 610 -10.11 -28.51 -5.99
N GLN A 611 -11.27 -28.19 -5.45
CA GLN A 611 -11.48 -28.24 -4.01
C GLN A 611 -11.73 -29.69 -3.60
N ARG A 612 -10.82 -30.25 -2.78
CA ARG A 612 -10.97 -31.60 -2.24
C ARG A 612 -11.79 -31.58 -0.95
N HIS A 613 -12.67 -32.56 -0.80
CA HIS A 613 -13.50 -32.78 0.38
C HIS A 613 -13.02 -33.97 1.20
N ALA A 614 -13.45 -34.05 2.47
CA ALA A 614 -13.04 -35.11 3.40
C ALA A 614 -13.50 -36.55 2.95
N ASP A 615 -14.56 -36.62 2.20
CA ASP A 615 -15.10 -37.88 1.62
C ASP A 615 -14.36 -38.31 0.35
N GLY A 616 -13.33 -37.55 -0.07
CA GLY A 616 -12.57 -37.81 -1.30
C GLY A 616 -13.19 -37.22 -2.56
N SER A 617 -14.41 -36.71 -2.51
CA SER A 617 -15.02 -35.98 -3.63
C SER A 617 -14.24 -34.70 -3.94
N VAL A 618 -14.41 -34.16 -5.16
CA VAL A 618 -13.78 -32.94 -5.60
C VAL A 618 -14.80 -32.01 -6.26
N THR A 619 -14.66 -30.70 -6.04
CA THR A 619 -15.46 -29.69 -6.75
C THR A 619 -14.60 -28.89 -7.68
N LEU A 620 -15.02 -28.74 -8.93
CA LEU A 620 -14.51 -27.79 -9.91
C LEU A 620 -15.40 -26.54 -9.91
N SER A 621 -14.81 -25.35 -9.71
CA SER A 621 -15.52 -24.08 -9.79
C SER A 621 -14.96 -23.25 -10.94
N PHE A 622 -15.82 -22.73 -11.80
CA PHE A 622 -15.43 -21.91 -12.94
C PHE A 622 -16.49 -20.84 -13.27
N GLY A 623 -16.07 -19.78 -13.93
CA GLY A 623 -16.88 -18.63 -14.28
C GLY A 623 -16.14 -17.32 -13.94
N ALA A 624 -16.83 -16.23 -13.73
CA ALA A 624 -18.26 -16.08 -13.63
C ALA A 624 -18.76 -15.14 -14.74
N THR A 625 -20.02 -15.24 -15.07
CA THR A 625 -20.67 -14.27 -15.96
C THR A 625 -20.58 -12.85 -15.44
N PHE A 626 -20.78 -11.87 -16.31
CA PHE A 626 -20.64 -10.45 -16.00
C PHE A 626 -21.81 -9.68 -16.63
N ALA A 627 -22.87 -9.47 -15.86
CA ALA A 627 -24.08 -8.79 -16.30
C ALA A 627 -24.36 -7.53 -15.43
N PRO A 628 -23.93 -6.33 -15.90
CA PRO A 628 -24.21 -5.09 -15.19
C PRO A 628 -25.71 -4.78 -15.18
N ARG A 629 -26.23 -4.31 -14.03
CA ARG A 629 -27.61 -3.91 -13.83
C ARG A 629 -28.65 -5.03 -14.04
N ASP A 630 -28.23 -6.27 -13.99
CA ASP A 630 -29.11 -7.43 -14.02
C ASP A 630 -29.46 -7.79 -12.56
N GLU A 631 -30.74 -7.73 -12.21
CA GLU A 631 -31.23 -7.93 -10.84
C GLU A 631 -31.87 -9.32 -10.64
N ASP A 632 -31.83 -10.18 -11.65
CA ASP A 632 -32.41 -11.53 -11.54
C ASP A 632 -31.59 -12.43 -10.60
N GLU A 633 -32.23 -12.95 -9.56
CA GLU A 633 -31.63 -13.84 -8.57
C GLU A 633 -31.55 -15.30 -9.02
N ALA A 634 -32.25 -15.66 -10.10
CA ALA A 634 -32.32 -17.05 -10.56
C ALA A 634 -30.97 -17.51 -11.13
N VAL A 635 -30.63 -18.76 -10.82
CA VAL A 635 -29.61 -19.51 -11.55
C VAL A 635 -30.13 -19.83 -12.94
N ARG A 636 -29.31 -19.46 -13.97
CA ARG A 636 -29.72 -19.61 -15.38
C ARG A 636 -28.85 -20.65 -16.08
N GLU A 637 -29.48 -21.50 -16.85
CA GLU A 637 -28.79 -22.45 -17.74
C GLU A 637 -27.96 -21.71 -18.82
N ALA A 638 -28.47 -20.59 -19.34
CA ALA A 638 -27.73 -19.77 -20.30
C ALA A 638 -26.41 -19.22 -19.74
N ASP A 639 -26.36 -18.85 -18.45
CA ASP A 639 -25.14 -18.41 -17.79
C ASP A 639 -24.15 -19.57 -17.57
N HIS A 640 -24.66 -20.78 -17.27
CA HIS A 640 -23.83 -21.96 -17.21
C HIS A 640 -23.22 -22.29 -18.59
N ALA A 641 -24.03 -22.29 -19.65
CA ALA A 641 -23.56 -22.49 -21.02
C ALA A 641 -22.49 -21.44 -21.42
N ALA A 642 -22.66 -20.19 -21.02
CA ALA A 642 -21.67 -19.14 -21.25
C ALA A 642 -20.35 -19.41 -20.52
N ASN A 643 -20.41 -19.83 -19.25
CA ASN A 643 -19.23 -20.20 -18.47
C ASN A 643 -18.49 -21.40 -19.08
N VAL A 644 -19.22 -22.43 -19.54
CA VAL A 644 -18.65 -23.60 -20.23
C VAL A 644 -17.99 -23.19 -21.55
N ALA A 645 -18.64 -22.33 -22.35
CA ALA A 645 -18.08 -21.85 -23.61
C ALA A 645 -16.78 -21.09 -23.39
N GLU A 646 -16.70 -20.24 -22.35
CA GLU A 646 -15.47 -19.54 -21.98
C GLU A 646 -14.37 -20.50 -21.53
N LEU A 647 -14.71 -21.48 -20.67
CA LEU A 647 -13.75 -22.48 -20.21
C LEU A 647 -13.23 -23.33 -21.39
N ARG A 648 -14.10 -23.77 -22.30
CA ARG A 648 -13.73 -24.51 -23.51
C ARG A 648 -12.84 -23.70 -24.44
N SER A 649 -13.08 -22.40 -24.57
CA SER A 649 -12.24 -21.49 -25.35
C SER A 649 -10.84 -21.31 -24.75
N ALA A 650 -10.76 -21.22 -23.42
CA ALA A 650 -9.49 -21.00 -22.70
C ALA A 650 -8.67 -22.30 -22.56
N LEU A 651 -9.33 -23.44 -22.30
CA LEU A 651 -8.71 -24.72 -21.95
C LEU A 651 -9.35 -25.89 -22.73
N PRO A 652 -9.27 -25.92 -24.09
CA PRO A 652 -9.97 -26.93 -24.89
C PRO A 652 -9.51 -28.36 -24.59
N ALA A 653 -8.21 -28.59 -24.35
CA ALA A 653 -7.68 -29.89 -24.02
C ALA A 653 -8.13 -30.40 -22.65
N PHE A 654 -8.18 -29.48 -21.65
CA PHE A 654 -8.72 -29.81 -20.32
C PHE A 654 -10.19 -30.24 -20.40
N VAL A 655 -11.03 -29.49 -21.14
CA VAL A 655 -12.44 -29.81 -21.29
C VAL A 655 -12.60 -31.13 -22.02
N ALA A 656 -11.87 -31.42 -23.09
CA ALA A 656 -11.90 -32.69 -23.80
C ALA A 656 -11.50 -33.89 -22.89
N ALA A 657 -10.46 -33.70 -22.06
CA ALA A 657 -10.04 -34.72 -21.09
C ALA A 657 -11.08 -34.92 -19.96
N TRP A 658 -11.74 -33.84 -19.52
CA TRP A 658 -12.85 -33.91 -18.57
C TRP A 658 -14.01 -34.77 -19.14
N GLU A 659 -14.48 -34.43 -20.36
CA GLU A 659 -15.55 -35.12 -21.03
C GLU A 659 -15.24 -36.61 -21.27
N GLN A 660 -14.00 -36.92 -21.62
CA GLN A 660 -13.53 -38.29 -21.73
C GLN A 660 -13.56 -39.03 -20.39
N ALA A 661 -13.09 -38.39 -19.31
CA ALA A 661 -13.09 -38.99 -17.98
C ALA A 661 -14.49 -39.20 -17.40
N ARG A 662 -15.43 -38.31 -17.70
CA ARG A 662 -16.79 -38.32 -17.22
C ARG A 662 -17.77 -39.13 -18.12
N GLY A 663 -17.41 -39.32 -19.39
CA GLY A 663 -18.29 -39.93 -20.38
C GLY A 663 -19.51 -39.10 -20.75
N ILE A 664 -19.50 -37.78 -20.43
CA ILE A 664 -20.60 -36.84 -20.65
C ILE A 664 -20.01 -35.51 -21.08
N ARG A 665 -20.74 -34.72 -21.85
CA ARG A 665 -20.32 -33.33 -22.19
C ARG A 665 -20.37 -32.44 -20.95
N LEU A 666 -19.48 -31.48 -20.87
CA LEU A 666 -19.41 -30.62 -19.72
C LEU A 666 -20.68 -29.76 -19.52
N GLU A 667 -21.38 -29.41 -20.62
CA GLU A 667 -22.65 -28.69 -20.61
C GLU A 667 -23.79 -29.54 -19.97
N ASP A 668 -23.70 -30.86 -20.12
CA ASP A 668 -24.74 -31.80 -19.69
C ASP A 668 -24.40 -32.49 -18.35
N ASP A 669 -23.25 -32.17 -17.72
CA ASP A 669 -22.83 -32.73 -16.43
C ASP A 669 -23.67 -32.13 -15.27
N ASP A 670 -23.60 -32.74 -14.10
CA ASP A 670 -24.36 -32.32 -12.90
C ASP A 670 -23.79 -31.06 -12.27
N TRP A 671 -24.05 -29.93 -12.90
CA TRP A 671 -23.59 -28.62 -12.44
C TRP A 671 -24.60 -27.94 -11.51
N GLN A 672 -24.05 -27.15 -10.62
CA GLN A 672 -24.78 -26.22 -9.75
C GLN A 672 -24.37 -24.79 -10.06
N GLY A 673 -25.28 -23.83 -9.86
CA GLY A 673 -25.01 -22.44 -10.04
C GLY A 673 -25.14 -21.66 -8.75
N ARG A 674 -24.34 -20.61 -8.64
CA ARG A 674 -24.49 -19.62 -7.59
C ARG A 674 -24.46 -18.22 -8.19
N VAL A 675 -25.47 -17.41 -7.85
CA VAL A 675 -25.60 -16.02 -8.28
C VAL A 675 -25.23 -15.08 -7.14
N ALA A 676 -24.49 -14.04 -7.45
CA ALA A 676 -24.23 -12.93 -6.52
C ALA A 676 -23.88 -11.64 -7.29
N TRP A 677 -24.04 -10.50 -6.60
CA TRP A 677 -23.73 -9.18 -7.16
C TRP A 677 -22.44 -8.64 -6.55
N ARG A 678 -21.57 -8.18 -7.44
CA ARG A 678 -20.36 -7.46 -7.07
C ARG A 678 -20.65 -5.96 -7.08
N ALA A 679 -20.41 -5.25 -5.99
CA ALA A 679 -20.42 -3.79 -6.01
C ALA A 679 -19.15 -3.28 -6.68
N ALA A 680 -19.29 -2.47 -7.71
CA ALA A 680 -18.18 -1.84 -8.40
C ALA A 680 -18.39 -0.33 -8.53
N SER A 681 -17.30 0.43 -8.48
CA SER A 681 -17.28 1.84 -8.89
C SER A 681 -17.11 1.95 -10.41
N PRO A 682 -17.48 3.09 -11.03
CA PRO A 682 -17.27 3.31 -12.46
C PRO A 682 -15.81 3.22 -12.93
N ASP A 683 -14.85 3.55 -12.07
CA ASP A 683 -13.41 3.45 -12.34
C ASP A 683 -12.78 2.11 -11.89
N LYS A 684 -13.58 1.20 -11.36
CA LYS A 684 -13.19 -0.16 -10.95
C LYS A 684 -12.17 -0.20 -9.81
N SER A 685 -12.03 0.89 -9.05
CA SER A 685 -11.22 0.96 -7.83
C SER A 685 -12.12 1.00 -6.59
N PRO A 686 -11.71 0.40 -5.47
CA PRO A 686 -12.49 0.45 -4.23
C PRO A 686 -12.73 1.88 -3.74
N LEU A 687 -13.76 2.06 -2.94
CA LEU A 687 -14.02 3.24 -2.14
C LEU A 687 -13.67 2.92 -0.69
N ALA A 688 -12.56 3.49 -0.18
CA ALA A 688 -12.07 3.23 1.18
C ALA A 688 -11.60 4.53 1.84
N GLY A 689 -12.18 4.85 2.99
CA GLY A 689 -11.86 6.06 3.74
C GLY A 689 -13.07 6.73 4.36
N PRO A 690 -12.93 7.99 4.84
CA PRO A 690 -14.02 8.72 5.46
C PRO A 690 -15.11 9.08 4.43
N ALA A 691 -16.36 9.06 4.86
CA ALA A 691 -17.49 9.40 4.02
C ALA A 691 -17.54 10.92 3.76
N PRO A 692 -17.58 11.39 2.51
CA PRO A 692 -17.70 12.81 2.21
C PRO A 692 -19.10 13.31 2.57
N ASP A 693 -19.20 14.54 3.07
CA ASP A 693 -20.46 15.27 3.09
C ASP A 693 -20.78 15.76 1.67
N ALA A 694 -21.61 15.00 0.97
CA ALA A 694 -21.88 15.25 -0.44
C ALA A 694 -22.64 16.57 -0.67
N ALA A 695 -23.46 17.00 0.27
CA ALA A 695 -24.20 18.25 0.17
C ALA A 695 -23.22 19.44 0.26
N GLN A 696 -22.37 19.43 1.29
CA GLN A 696 -21.37 20.47 1.49
C GLN A 696 -20.35 20.50 0.34
N TRP A 697 -19.90 19.33 -0.16
CA TRP A 697 -18.96 19.31 -1.30
C TRP A 697 -19.58 19.89 -2.58
N ARG A 698 -20.88 19.66 -2.84
CA ARG A 698 -21.54 20.26 -4.00
C ARG A 698 -21.62 21.79 -3.89
N GLU A 699 -21.72 22.32 -2.69
CA GLU A 699 -21.68 23.76 -2.42
C GLU A 699 -20.24 24.30 -2.56
N ASP A 700 -19.30 23.75 -1.80
CA ASP A 700 -17.90 24.23 -1.72
C ASP A 700 -17.18 24.19 -3.06
N TYR A 701 -17.46 23.18 -3.88
CA TYR A 701 -16.80 22.93 -5.17
C TYR A 701 -17.68 23.24 -6.38
N ALA A 702 -18.85 23.88 -6.19
CA ALA A 702 -19.78 24.24 -7.28
C ALA A 702 -19.10 24.98 -8.44
N ALA A 703 -18.13 25.84 -8.14
CA ALA A 703 -17.39 26.59 -9.13
C ALA A 703 -16.61 25.73 -10.12
N MET A 704 -16.24 24.49 -9.76
CA MET A 704 -15.54 23.54 -10.64
C MET A 704 -16.43 23.01 -11.78
N ALA A 705 -17.74 23.13 -11.65
CA ALA A 705 -18.70 22.85 -12.74
C ALA A 705 -18.56 23.80 -13.93
N PHE A 706 -18.01 24.99 -13.72
CA PHE A 706 -17.80 26.02 -14.75
C PHE A 706 -16.36 26.11 -15.21
N ASP A 707 -15.42 25.85 -14.29
CA ASP A 707 -13.97 25.85 -14.58
C ASP A 707 -13.28 24.76 -13.73
N ALA A 708 -13.03 23.61 -14.31
CA ALA A 708 -12.39 22.48 -13.66
C ALA A 708 -10.96 22.78 -13.15
N LYS A 709 -10.32 23.86 -13.61
CA LYS A 709 -9.00 24.31 -13.18
C LYS A 709 -9.05 25.42 -12.13
N LYS A 710 -10.23 25.79 -11.68
CA LYS A 710 -10.38 26.84 -10.68
C LYS A 710 -9.62 26.48 -9.41
N ARG A 711 -8.90 27.46 -8.86
CA ARG A 711 -8.22 27.28 -7.58
C ARG A 711 -9.26 27.10 -6.48
N VAL A 712 -9.13 26.00 -5.76
CA VAL A 712 -9.94 25.65 -4.60
C VAL A 712 -9.14 25.87 -3.31
N PRO A 713 -9.82 26.02 -2.17
CA PRO A 713 -9.15 26.09 -0.87
C PRO A 713 -8.25 24.87 -0.65
N GLN A 714 -7.12 25.07 0.02
CA GLN A 714 -6.19 23.99 0.39
C GLN A 714 -6.57 23.36 1.74
N SER A 715 -7.86 23.27 2.00
CA SER A 715 -8.46 22.64 3.17
C SER A 715 -9.01 21.25 2.82
N SER A 716 -9.11 20.40 3.82
CA SER A 716 -9.85 19.14 3.72
C SER A 716 -11.30 19.40 3.27
N GLY A 717 -11.82 18.53 2.42
CA GLY A 717 -13.26 18.52 2.14
C GLY A 717 -14.07 18.18 3.40
N ALA A 718 -15.30 18.62 3.48
CA ALA A 718 -16.19 18.25 4.56
C ALA A 718 -16.47 16.74 4.55
N HIS A 719 -16.42 16.10 5.71
CA HIS A 719 -16.68 14.67 5.89
C HIS A 719 -17.74 14.48 6.97
N LEU A 720 -18.47 13.40 6.86
CA LEU A 720 -19.43 12.99 7.89
C LEU A 720 -18.62 12.38 9.06
N PRO A 721 -18.57 13.05 10.23
CA PRO A 721 -17.70 12.61 11.31
C PRO A 721 -18.11 11.23 11.81
N GLY A 722 -17.11 10.35 12.03
CA GLY A 722 -17.35 8.98 12.53
C GLY A 722 -17.92 8.01 11.48
N LEU A 723 -18.13 8.43 10.22
CA LEU A 723 -18.62 7.54 9.15
C LEU A 723 -17.54 7.22 8.13
N TRP A 724 -17.35 5.92 7.89
CA TRP A 724 -16.31 5.36 7.04
C TRP A 724 -16.88 4.39 6.01
N LEU A 725 -16.17 4.23 4.91
CA LEU A 725 -16.58 3.36 3.81
C LEU A 725 -15.48 2.36 3.45
N SER A 726 -15.89 1.10 3.19
CA SER A 726 -15.07 0.07 2.55
C SER A 726 -15.95 -0.72 1.59
N THR A 727 -16.07 -0.25 0.34
CA THR A 727 -16.99 -0.84 -0.64
C THR A 727 -16.44 -0.76 -2.07
N ALA A 728 -17.23 -1.19 -3.04
CA ALA A 728 -16.90 -1.15 -4.48
C ALA A 728 -15.66 -1.97 -4.88
N HIS A 729 -15.33 -3.04 -4.17
CA HIS A 729 -14.18 -3.89 -4.46
C HIS A 729 -14.30 -4.70 -5.77
N GLY A 730 -15.49 -4.76 -6.36
CA GLY A 730 -15.76 -5.47 -7.61
C GLY A 730 -15.45 -6.97 -7.50
N SER A 731 -14.76 -7.51 -8.49
CA SER A 731 -14.35 -8.92 -8.53
C SER A 731 -13.02 -9.23 -7.83
N ARG A 732 -12.41 -8.26 -7.12
CA ARG A 732 -11.09 -8.40 -6.49
C ARG A 732 -11.11 -8.13 -4.99
N GLY A 733 -12.25 -8.37 -4.35
CA GLY A 733 -12.45 -8.11 -2.93
C GLY A 733 -11.40 -8.81 -2.05
N PHE A 734 -11.08 -10.06 -2.31
CA PHE A 734 -10.08 -10.83 -1.55
C PHE A 734 -8.65 -10.30 -1.70
N THR A 735 -8.36 -9.60 -2.78
CA THR A 735 -7.08 -8.92 -2.96
C THR A 735 -7.07 -7.53 -2.33
N THR A 736 -8.16 -6.76 -2.44
CA THR A 736 -8.15 -5.33 -2.14
C THR A 736 -8.70 -4.97 -0.77
N ALA A 737 -9.64 -5.75 -0.23
CA ALA A 737 -10.30 -5.43 1.03
C ALA A 737 -9.36 -5.46 2.24
N PRO A 738 -8.41 -6.41 2.38
CA PRO A 738 -7.52 -6.41 3.54
C PRO A 738 -6.65 -5.16 3.66
N LEU A 739 -6.09 -4.65 2.54
CA LEU A 739 -5.28 -3.42 2.57
C LEU A 739 -6.15 -2.16 2.75
N CYS A 740 -7.36 -2.14 2.22
CA CYS A 740 -8.33 -1.06 2.49
C CYS A 740 -8.75 -1.04 3.96
N ALA A 741 -8.90 -2.20 4.58
CA ALA A 741 -9.19 -2.32 6.01
C ALA A 741 -8.04 -1.77 6.87
N GLU A 742 -6.80 -2.11 6.53
CA GLU A 742 -5.61 -1.54 7.17
C GLU A 742 -5.55 -0.01 7.03
N LEU A 743 -5.89 0.53 5.84
CA LEU A 743 -5.96 1.97 5.62
C LEU A 743 -6.96 2.65 6.57
N ILE A 744 -8.16 2.10 6.70
CA ILE A 744 -9.20 2.64 7.59
C ILE A 744 -8.80 2.49 9.05
N ALA A 745 -8.31 1.32 9.45
CA ALA A 745 -7.87 1.07 10.82
C ALA A 745 -6.70 1.98 11.21
N SER A 746 -5.73 2.20 10.31
CA SER A 746 -4.62 3.13 10.56
C SER A 746 -5.11 4.55 10.82
N ARG A 747 -6.07 5.05 10.03
CA ARG A 747 -6.65 6.38 10.26
C ARG A 747 -7.37 6.48 11.59
N LEU A 748 -8.21 5.50 11.92
CA LEU A 748 -8.95 5.45 13.17
C LEU A 748 -8.03 5.34 14.39
N CYS A 749 -6.95 4.59 14.28
CA CYS A 749 -6.02 4.34 15.38
C CYS A 749 -4.83 5.33 15.43
N GLY A 750 -4.79 6.35 14.57
CA GLY A 750 -3.72 7.36 14.52
C GLY A 750 -2.35 6.82 14.13
N GLU A 751 -2.33 5.78 13.28
CA GLU A 751 -1.13 5.17 12.71
C GLU A 751 -0.71 5.85 11.41
N PRO A 752 0.55 5.76 11.02
CA PRO A 752 0.97 6.00 9.64
C PRO A 752 0.22 5.12 8.65
N LEU A 753 -0.04 5.63 7.45
CA LEU A 753 -0.80 4.88 6.46
C LEU A 753 0.01 3.74 5.83
N PRO A 754 -0.62 2.58 5.54
CA PRO A 754 0.03 1.44 4.89
C PRO A 754 0.23 1.63 3.38
N LEU A 755 0.02 2.84 2.88
CA LEU A 755 0.04 3.24 1.49
C LEU A 755 0.66 4.63 1.34
N GLU A 756 1.21 4.89 0.18
CA GLU A 756 1.55 6.23 -0.26
C GLU A 756 0.30 7.12 -0.30
N ARG A 757 0.47 8.39 0.05
CA ARG A 757 -0.62 9.38 0.08
C ARG A 757 -1.46 9.37 -1.20
N GLU A 758 -0.84 9.36 -2.36
CA GLU A 758 -1.52 9.41 -3.66
C GLU A 758 -2.41 8.18 -3.91
N LEU A 759 -2.02 7.03 -3.36
CA LEU A 759 -2.84 5.82 -3.45
C LEU A 759 -4.01 5.88 -2.47
N ALA A 760 -3.81 6.41 -1.27
CA ALA A 760 -4.89 6.66 -0.31
C ALA A 760 -5.91 7.68 -0.87
N GLU A 761 -5.43 8.76 -1.50
CA GLU A 761 -6.27 9.75 -2.20
C GLU A 761 -7.05 9.11 -3.38
N HIS A 762 -6.41 8.20 -4.12
CA HIS A 762 -7.08 7.46 -5.19
C HIS A 762 -8.23 6.56 -4.67
N LEU A 763 -8.15 6.07 -3.44
CA LEU A 763 -9.19 5.24 -2.83
C LEU A 763 -10.30 6.09 -2.16
N HIS A 764 -10.08 7.40 -1.98
CA HIS A 764 -10.99 8.27 -1.25
C HIS A 764 -12.41 8.25 -1.85
N PRO A 765 -13.48 8.07 -1.04
CA PRO A 765 -14.85 7.95 -1.54
C PRO A 765 -15.33 9.18 -2.32
N GLY A 766 -14.88 10.37 -1.93
CA GLY A 766 -15.24 11.64 -2.58
C GLY A 766 -14.61 11.88 -3.95
N ARG A 767 -13.61 11.06 -4.38
CA ARG A 767 -12.95 11.26 -5.67
C ARG A 767 -13.92 11.27 -6.86
N ARG A 768 -14.99 10.51 -6.75
CA ARG A 768 -16.01 10.44 -7.79
C ARG A 768 -16.97 11.63 -7.74
N LEU A 769 -17.31 12.08 -6.55
CA LEU A 769 -18.20 13.22 -6.34
C LEU A 769 -17.65 14.49 -7.01
N ILE A 770 -16.36 14.79 -6.86
CA ILE A 770 -15.71 15.90 -7.56
C ILE A 770 -15.85 15.78 -9.07
N ARG A 771 -15.65 14.58 -9.61
CA ARG A 771 -15.79 14.34 -11.05
C ARG A 771 -17.23 14.58 -11.52
N ASP A 772 -18.22 14.19 -10.72
CA ASP A 772 -19.62 14.38 -11.04
C ASP A 772 -19.98 15.87 -10.96
N ILE A 773 -19.45 16.64 -10.00
CA ILE A 773 -19.58 18.10 -9.92
C ILE A 773 -18.99 18.74 -11.19
N VAL A 774 -17.79 18.41 -11.59
CA VAL A 774 -17.11 18.92 -12.81
C VAL A 774 -17.93 18.58 -14.06
N GLN A 775 -18.57 17.42 -14.12
CA GLN A 775 -19.37 16.95 -15.23
C GLN A 775 -20.85 17.42 -15.15
N ARG A 776 -21.22 18.15 -14.11
CA ARG A 776 -22.60 18.60 -13.85
C ARG A 776 -23.61 17.44 -13.78
N ARG A 777 -23.27 16.38 -13.08
CA ARG A 777 -24.08 15.19 -12.88
C ARG A 777 -24.58 15.08 -11.46
#